data_c33f80b8c12bb9ffb18da33df5d9088c
#
_entry.id   c33f80b8c12bb9ffb18da33df5d9088c
#
_cell.length_a   1.000
_cell.length_b   1.000
_cell.length_c   1.000
_cell.angle_alpha   90.00
_cell.angle_beta   90.00
_cell.angle_gamma   90.00
#
_symmetry.space_group_name_H-M   'P 1'
#
loop_
_entity.id
_entity.type
_entity.pdbx_description
1 polymer ?
#
loop_
_entity_poly.entity_id
_entity_poly.type
_entity_poly.pdbx_seq_one_letter_code
_entity_poly.pdbx_strand_id
1 'polypeptide(L)'
;MFSQTIENKVKEFANAKINGELNFGETQLSFFTHFPSLTLTLEDFWLKGSKPFEKDTLLSVKEVSFGINVASVLFGEKIKIEEIYISEGKANIKVSKQGYPNYNIYKSDTQTTESDTSSTSIQLDRIDIRKLDLTYSDLSTKIEIKALGFDYLGKGNLHESLFNLKTKAQIEAFDFTFDSENYLKNKKVNANLVTKVNTNSLELFFDENKLMINKLPVDFKGKLDFLKNGYNLDFTVQSQNSSLENFFTALPPQFVTWLEHTQVKGKTDLYFSLKGKYIAEKSLKPDIHFNMKVREGYISNKNAPIAASHIFLNFDTQLPALDVEQIGVKIDSVFFNVGQDYFNGNIKLKGYSKPKLDARVRSQLNLAQLDEALGLKNLTLKGIFKADITSRGAYDKALGQFPVTKGSFSLKDGFIQTQFYPNPIKNIQVVAKLSNSNGNFADSKLFLEPLSFVFEDKPFVANASFQNFDDVLYDINAKGILNIEKIYKVFNKEGLNVTGFADVDVSFKGKQSDATSGKFQNLKNTGRLDLKKIKINSDILPLPFVIEEGQFVFNQDRMYFDAFTASYGQSDFKMNGYMNNVINFMLSDSEILNGNFSVTSRFLNCNEFLIPTPIENEEEPVVENGVMLLPQKFNFNFNGDFAKIKLDETLIENLKGKVQINKGQLQLINTSLSIAGAKLVSNVIYAPENSNKAHFDLSVKASDFDIKRAYNEIPLFKEMASAAAYAEGIVALDYKLSGKLGSDMSPIYPSLTGGGVLSVKNIKMKGFKIFNVVSQKTETNALQDPELSKVSIRTTVKNNIIKLERFRFKVAGFRPRIEGETSFNGDLNIKMRLGLPPLGILGIPIKITGSQENPKIGIGRKSEDLKEIEYEEPAPNGDLEIKKEVLPQTQKDTVG
;
A
#
# COMPACT_ATOMS: atom_id res chain seq x y z
N MET A 1 24.79 54.95 14.73
CA MET A 1 24.77 55.34 13.31
C MET A 1 25.65 54.42 12.42
N PHE A 2 26.86 54.01 12.83
CA PHE A 2 27.68 53.07 12.06
C PHE A 2 27.12 51.65 11.95
N SER A 3 26.46 51.11 12.99
CA SER A 3 25.92 49.75 13.04
C SER A 3 24.83 49.54 11.98
N GLN A 4 23.85 50.39 11.91
CA GLN A 4 22.69 50.30 11.02
C GLN A 4 23.05 50.38 9.51
N THR A 5 24.07 51.20 9.21
CA THR A 5 24.54 51.32 7.81
C THR A 5 25.31 50.07 7.36
N ILE A 6 26.09 49.44 8.24
CA ILE A 6 26.77 48.17 8.01
C ILE A 6 25.75 47.04 7.89
N GLU A 7 24.77 46.98 8.79
CA GLU A 7 23.71 46.02 8.78
C GLU A 7 22.94 45.99 7.46
N ASN A 8 22.47 47.16 7.01
CA ASN A 8 21.72 47.27 5.76
C ASN A 8 22.56 46.86 4.54
N LYS A 9 23.83 47.27 4.49
CA LYS A 9 24.76 46.89 3.41
C LYS A 9 25.05 45.37 3.39
N VAL A 10 25.20 44.74 4.55
CA VAL A 10 25.43 43.31 4.66
C VAL A 10 24.19 42.56 4.20
N LYS A 11 22.99 42.97 4.63
CA LYS A 11 21.71 42.37 4.20
C LYS A 11 21.51 42.52 2.70
N GLU A 12 21.73 43.70 2.15
CA GLU A 12 21.59 43.99 0.71
C GLU A 12 22.55 43.15 -0.13
N PHE A 13 23.84 43.12 0.26
CA PHE A 13 24.89 42.33 -0.44
C PHE A 13 24.57 40.83 -0.36
N ALA A 14 24.25 40.31 0.82
CA ALA A 14 23.94 38.90 0.98
C ALA A 14 22.71 38.48 0.18
N ASN A 15 21.60 39.21 0.27
CA ASN A 15 20.39 38.90 -0.48
C ASN A 15 20.55 39.08 -2.01
N ALA A 16 21.47 39.93 -2.48
CA ALA A 16 21.82 40.04 -3.90
C ALA A 16 22.53 38.79 -4.44
N LYS A 17 23.29 38.07 -3.59
CA LYS A 17 24.14 36.92 -3.98
C LYS A 17 23.49 35.56 -3.71
N ILE A 18 22.35 35.50 -3.03
CA ILE A 18 21.67 34.24 -2.70
C ILE A 18 20.31 34.09 -3.39
N ASN A 19 19.89 32.84 -3.63
CA ASN A 19 18.56 32.45 -4.13
C ASN A 19 17.60 32.16 -2.98
N GLY A 20 17.81 32.70 -1.81
CA GLY A 20 16.99 32.61 -0.62
C GLY A 20 16.82 33.99 0.01
N GLU A 21 16.04 34.09 1.04
CA GLU A 21 15.88 35.29 1.87
C GLU A 21 16.68 35.11 3.15
N LEU A 22 17.52 36.10 3.48
CA LEU A 22 18.32 36.12 4.70
C LEU A 22 18.00 37.36 5.50
N ASN A 23 17.92 37.21 6.81
CA ASN A 23 17.79 38.31 7.74
C ASN A 23 18.46 37.99 9.09
N PHE A 24 18.78 39.05 9.84
CA PHE A 24 19.34 38.97 11.20
C PHE A 24 18.94 40.23 11.97
N GLY A 25 19.00 40.14 13.31
CA GLY A 25 18.74 41.25 14.18
C GLY A 25 19.87 42.27 14.24
N GLU A 26 20.71 42.19 15.25
CA GLU A 26 21.80 43.13 15.47
C GLU A 26 23.13 42.63 14.88
N THR A 27 24.02 43.56 14.59
CA THR A 27 25.43 43.26 14.23
C THR A 27 26.37 43.79 15.29
N GLN A 28 27.29 42.93 15.70
CA GLN A 28 28.32 43.28 16.67
C GLN A 28 29.71 42.98 16.13
N LEU A 29 30.62 43.90 16.23
CA LEU A 29 32.05 43.70 15.94
C LEU A 29 32.82 43.58 17.28
N SER A 30 33.47 42.44 17.50
CA SER A 30 34.18 42.19 18.76
C SER A 30 35.53 41.50 18.51
N PHE A 31 36.52 41.91 19.27
CA PHE A 31 37.83 41.22 19.27
C PHE A 31 37.93 40.18 20.39
N PHE A 32 37.01 40.23 21.38
CA PHE A 32 37.06 39.39 22.58
C PHE A 32 36.17 38.15 22.48
N THR A 33 35.16 38.17 21.67
CA THR A 33 34.18 37.09 21.60
C THR A 33 34.79 35.77 21.14
N HIS A 34 35.71 35.85 20.15
CA HIS A 34 36.43 34.69 19.59
C HIS A 34 37.91 35.00 19.42
N PHE A 35 38.52 35.46 20.52
CA PHE A 35 39.97 35.80 20.52
C PHE A 35 40.85 34.67 19.98
N PRO A 36 41.85 34.89 19.12
CA PRO A 36 42.41 36.19 18.74
C PRO A 36 41.86 36.85 17.46
N SER A 37 40.77 36.34 16.91
CA SER A 37 40.13 36.82 15.69
C SER A 37 39.22 38.02 15.96
N LEU A 38 39.28 39.03 15.10
CA LEU A 38 38.23 40.07 15.06
C LEU A 38 36.95 39.46 14.46
N THR A 39 35.85 39.43 15.18
CA THR A 39 34.64 38.79 14.72
C THR A 39 33.50 39.76 14.46
N LEU A 40 32.88 39.60 13.27
CA LEU A 40 31.60 40.19 12.94
C LEU A 40 30.52 39.18 13.27
N THR A 41 29.67 39.47 14.26
CA THR A 41 28.59 38.64 14.70
C THR A 41 27.26 39.18 14.20
N LEU A 42 26.42 38.28 13.66
CA LEU A 42 25.04 38.50 13.26
C LEU A 42 24.16 37.78 14.25
N GLU A 43 23.36 38.49 15.03
CA GLU A 43 22.44 37.92 16.03
C GLU A 43 21.07 37.61 15.42
N ASP A 44 20.37 36.65 15.96
CA ASP A 44 19.05 36.20 15.54
C ASP A 44 18.95 35.94 14.02
N PHE A 45 19.96 35.22 13.52
CA PHE A 45 20.13 34.96 12.10
C PHE A 45 19.17 33.90 11.60
N TRP A 46 18.50 34.19 10.47
CA TRP A 46 17.75 33.19 9.74
C TRP A 46 17.97 33.30 8.23
N LEU A 47 17.85 32.15 7.58
CA LEU A 47 18.02 31.95 6.15
C LEU A 47 16.98 31.00 5.64
N LYS A 48 16.23 31.39 4.60
CA LYS A 48 15.28 30.52 3.91
C LYS A 48 15.97 29.65 2.85
N GLY A 49 15.32 28.57 2.49
CA GLY A 49 15.80 27.65 1.46
C GLY A 49 15.65 28.21 0.05
N SER A 50 16.32 27.56 -0.90
CA SER A 50 16.12 27.77 -2.33
C SER A 50 14.90 27.00 -2.86
N LYS A 51 14.43 27.31 -4.08
CA LYS A 51 13.33 26.61 -4.76
C LYS A 51 13.51 25.10 -4.75
N PRO A 52 12.47 24.34 -4.44
CA PRO A 52 11.06 24.74 -4.19
C PRO A 52 10.71 25.01 -2.72
N PHE A 53 11.69 25.29 -1.85
CA PHE A 53 11.54 25.42 -0.40
C PHE A 53 11.67 26.87 0.10
N GLU A 54 11.27 27.88 -0.68
CA GLU A 54 11.44 29.31 -0.34
C GLU A 54 10.64 29.73 0.91
N LYS A 55 9.62 28.96 1.26
CA LYS A 55 8.83 29.19 2.48
C LYS A 55 9.45 28.57 3.73
N ASP A 56 10.36 27.63 3.55
CA ASP A 56 10.96 26.87 4.64
C ASP A 56 12.24 27.56 5.14
N THR A 57 12.41 27.56 6.45
CA THR A 57 13.65 28.05 7.06
C THR A 57 14.72 26.95 6.96
N LEU A 58 15.80 27.22 6.23
CA LEU A 58 16.98 26.37 6.12
C LEU A 58 17.83 26.44 7.41
N LEU A 59 18.10 27.63 7.89
CA LEU A 59 18.91 27.88 9.08
C LEU A 59 18.26 28.97 9.94
N SER A 60 18.12 28.73 11.23
CA SER A 60 17.69 29.73 12.22
C SER A 60 18.50 29.53 13.48
N VAL A 61 19.37 30.47 13.79
CA VAL A 61 20.35 30.38 14.86
C VAL A 61 20.45 31.69 15.59
N LYS A 62 20.82 31.61 16.87
CA LYS A 62 21.01 32.78 17.69
C LYS A 62 22.14 33.65 17.20
N GLU A 63 23.21 33.02 16.67
CA GLU A 63 24.42 33.73 16.30
C GLU A 63 25.10 33.07 15.08
N VAL A 64 25.50 33.89 14.10
CA VAL A 64 26.48 33.58 13.07
C VAL A 64 27.59 34.59 13.17
N SER A 65 28.83 34.16 13.43
CA SER A 65 30.01 35.04 13.53
C SER A 65 31.06 34.70 12.48
N PHE A 66 31.63 35.71 11.89
CA PHE A 66 32.73 35.62 10.93
C PHE A 66 34.02 36.12 11.54
N GLY A 67 35.00 35.25 11.67
CA GLY A 67 36.34 35.60 12.12
C GLY A 67 37.15 36.22 11.01
N ILE A 68 37.64 37.43 11.23
CA ILE A 68 38.34 38.26 10.23
C ILE A 68 39.82 38.31 10.60
N ASN A 69 40.67 38.11 9.66
CA ASN A 69 42.11 38.25 9.84
C ASN A 69 42.49 39.73 10.08
N VAL A 70 42.97 40.02 11.30
CA VAL A 70 43.30 41.39 11.73
C VAL A 70 44.40 42.02 10.87
N ALA A 71 45.42 41.27 10.46
CA ALA A 71 46.46 41.78 9.60
C ALA A 71 45.92 42.17 8.20
N SER A 72 44.90 41.43 7.69
CA SER A 72 44.26 41.79 6.42
C SER A 72 43.44 43.08 6.51
N VAL A 73 42.91 43.39 7.70
CA VAL A 73 42.19 44.66 7.95
C VAL A 73 43.13 45.85 8.05
N LEU A 74 44.31 45.64 8.68
CA LEU A 74 45.24 46.73 8.94
C LEU A 74 46.22 47.01 7.78
N PHE A 75 46.63 45.97 7.06
CA PHE A 75 47.72 46.02 6.10
C PHE A 75 47.36 45.38 4.73
N GLY A 76 46.20 44.77 4.61
CA GLY A 76 45.83 44.07 3.38
C GLY A 76 44.99 44.91 2.42
N GLU A 77 45.05 44.54 1.13
CA GLU A 77 44.18 45.13 0.09
C GLU A 77 42.75 44.56 0.15
N LYS A 78 42.58 43.34 0.71
CA LYS A 78 41.28 42.65 0.84
C LYS A 78 41.09 42.09 2.25
N ILE A 79 39.89 42.23 2.81
CA ILE A 79 39.50 41.63 4.09
C ILE A 79 39.42 40.12 3.91
N LYS A 80 40.11 39.34 4.77
CA LYS A 80 40.08 37.88 4.76
C LYS A 80 39.20 37.37 5.87
N ILE A 81 38.20 36.56 5.52
CA ILE A 81 37.34 35.79 6.49
C ILE A 81 37.97 34.41 6.60
N GLU A 82 38.44 34.05 7.79
CA GLU A 82 39.15 32.79 8.04
C GLU A 82 38.36 31.81 8.90
N GLU A 83 37.35 32.29 9.64
CA GLU A 83 36.59 31.46 10.59
C GLU A 83 35.09 31.74 10.50
N ILE A 84 34.28 30.69 10.68
CA ILE A 84 32.83 30.79 10.82
C ILE A 84 32.42 30.11 12.13
N TYR A 85 31.61 30.81 12.92
CA TYR A 85 30.99 30.31 14.15
C TYR A 85 29.49 30.35 14.00
N ILE A 86 28.83 29.29 14.42
CA ILE A 86 27.38 29.16 14.42
C ILE A 86 26.96 28.62 15.79
N SER A 87 26.03 29.27 16.46
CA SER A 87 25.62 28.84 17.80
C SER A 87 24.11 28.86 18.00
N GLU A 88 23.66 27.87 18.74
CA GLU A 88 22.30 27.70 19.29
C GLU A 88 21.17 27.93 18.25
N GLY A 89 20.64 26.85 17.69
CA GLY A 89 19.52 26.96 16.76
C GLY A 89 19.21 25.70 15.98
N LYS A 90 18.60 25.88 14.81
CA LYS A 90 18.11 24.78 13.98
C LYS A 90 18.56 24.91 12.54
N ALA A 91 18.96 23.80 11.94
CA ALA A 91 19.23 23.70 10.50
C ALA A 91 18.34 22.59 9.90
N ASN A 92 17.53 22.93 8.89
CA ASN A 92 16.63 22.00 8.23
C ASN A 92 17.04 21.85 6.77
N ILE A 93 17.81 20.82 6.49
CA ILE A 93 18.26 20.48 5.13
C ILE A 93 17.21 19.56 4.51
N LYS A 94 16.68 19.96 3.36
CA LYS A 94 15.62 19.20 2.65
C LYS A 94 16.00 18.97 1.20
N VAL A 95 15.67 17.78 0.71
CA VAL A 95 15.76 17.43 -0.72
C VAL A 95 14.39 16.92 -1.17
N SER A 96 13.86 17.49 -2.25
CA SER A 96 12.53 17.12 -2.79
C SER A 96 12.54 15.72 -3.40
N LYS A 97 11.35 15.18 -3.69
CA LYS A 97 11.19 13.88 -4.41
C LYS A 97 11.92 13.88 -5.77
N GLN A 98 12.08 15.05 -6.38
CA GLN A 98 12.79 15.23 -7.66
C GLN A 98 14.30 15.49 -7.50
N GLY A 99 14.83 15.45 -6.27
CA GLY A 99 16.24 15.66 -5.98
C GLY A 99 16.68 17.14 -5.88
N TYR A 100 15.76 18.10 -5.81
CA TYR A 100 16.10 19.50 -5.63
C TYR A 100 16.37 19.80 -4.15
N PRO A 101 17.58 20.26 -3.77
CA PRO A 101 17.90 20.61 -2.39
C PRO A 101 17.49 22.04 -2.04
N ASN A 102 17.17 22.28 -0.77
CA ASN A 102 16.88 23.61 -0.27
C ASN A 102 18.13 24.45 0.04
N TYR A 103 19.30 23.85 0.02
CA TYR A 103 20.59 24.51 0.29
C TYR A 103 21.33 25.04 -0.94
N ASN A 104 20.75 24.95 -2.13
CA ASN A 104 21.30 25.53 -3.35
C ASN A 104 20.98 27.03 -3.42
N ILE A 105 21.45 27.76 -2.41
CA ILE A 105 21.12 29.14 -2.17
C ILE A 105 22.07 30.14 -2.88
N TYR A 106 23.22 29.69 -3.39
CA TYR A 106 24.19 30.58 -4.05
C TYR A 106 23.82 30.82 -5.52
N LYS A 107 23.84 32.11 -5.94
CA LYS A 107 23.71 32.50 -7.35
C LYS A 107 25.06 32.38 -8.00
N SER A 108 25.30 31.39 -8.88
CA SER A 108 26.50 31.35 -9.72
C SER A 108 26.33 32.35 -10.84
N ASP A 109 27.20 33.35 -10.89
CA ASP A 109 27.34 34.27 -12.03
C ASP A 109 27.89 33.46 -13.22
N THR A 110 27.08 33.21 -14.23
CA THR A 110 27.50 32.51 -15.48
C THR A 110 28.23 33.40 -16.47
N GLN A 111 28.74 34.56 -16.05
CA GLN A 111 29.58 35.39 -16.88
C GLN A 111 30.88 35.77 -16.13
N THR A 112 31.94 35.10 -16.47
CA THR A 112 33.31 35.56 -16.20
C THR A 112 33.58 36.82 -16.98
N THR A 113 33.26 37.98 -16.43
CA THR A 113 33.88 39.22 -16.81
C THR A 113 34.99 39.52 -15.80
N GLU A 114 36.18 39.67 -16.30
CA GLU A 114 37.37 40.09 -15.57
C GLU A 114 37.09 41.35 -14.73
N SER A 115 37.66 41.37 -13.53
CA SER A 115 37.60 42.39 -12.49
C SER A 115 36.48 42.32 -11.47
N ASP A 116 36.47 41.23 -10.67
CA ASP A 116 35.80 41.28 -9.36
C ASP A 116 36.70 42.05 -8.39
N THR A 117 36.46 43.37 -8.27
CA THR A 117 37.10 44.26 -7.28
C THR A 117 36.44 44.09 -5.90
N SER A 118 36.02 42.87 -5.55
CA SER A 118 35.49 42.60 -4.21
C SER A 118 36.58 42.84 -3.18
N SER A 119 36.29 43.68 -2.21
CA SER A 119 37.22 44.05 -1.12
C SER A 119 37.35 42.94 -0.06
N THR A 120 36.71 41.79 -0.28
CA THR A 120 36.64 40.65 0.69
C THR A 120 37.01 39.34 0.02
N SER A 121 37.87 38.56 0.63
CA SER A 121 38.22 37.18 0.26
C SER A 121 37.86 36.21 1.37
N ILE A 122 37.22 35.14 1.01
CA ILE A 122 36.88 34.03 1.96
C ILE A 122 38.01 33.01 1.90
N GLN A 123 38.75 32.87 2.99
CA GLN A 123 39.87 31.92 3.14
C GLN A 123 39.64 31.14 4.42
N LEU A 124 38.66 30.23 4.42
CA LEU A 124 38.24 29.52 5.63
C LEU A 124 39.30 28.51 6.09
N ASP A 125 39.62 28.58 7.36
CA ASP A 125 40.49 27.66 8.08
C ASP A 125 39.78 26.96 9.25
N ARG A 126 38.62 27.52 9.66
CA ARG A 126 37.86 26.99 10.79
C ARG A 126 36.36 27.18 10.63
N ILE A 127 35.61 26.12 10.97
CA ILE A 127 34.15 26.14 11.17
C ILE A 127 33.90 25.60 12.58
N ASP A 128 33.20 26.37 13.40
CA ASP A 128 32.82 26.00 14.79
C ASP A 128 31.31 26.13 14.94
N ILE A 129 30.63 25.01 15.15
CA ILE A 129 29.17 24.96 15.35
C ILE A 129 28.91 24.45 16.74
N ARG A 130 28.01 25.07 17.49
CA ARG A 130 27.67 24.68 18.85
C ARG A 130 26.15 24.59 19.05
N LYS A 131 25.70 23.48 19.65
CA LYS A 131 24.31 23.23 20.04
C LYS A 131 23.32 23.49 18.92
N LEU A 132 23.62 22.96 17.73
CA LEU A 132 22.73 23.04 16.57
C LEU A 132 21.83 21.80 16.52
N ASP A 133 20.52 21.98 16.35
CA ASP A 133 19.63 20.90 15.98
C ASP A 133 19.57 20.77 14.46
N LEU A 134 20.21 19.77 13.92
CA LEU A 134 20.29 19.51 12.49
C LEU A 134 19.28 18.44 12.08
N THR A 135 18.43 18.75 11.11
CA THR A 135 17.58 17.77 10.42
C THR A 135 17.95 17.75 8.94
N TYR A 136 18.23 16.57 8.41
CA TYR A 136 18.38 16.30 6.98
C TYR A 136 17.26 15.35 6.54
N SER A 137 16.46 15.76 5.57
CA SER A 137 15.35 14.98 5.02
C SER A 137 15.45 14.94 3.51
N ASP A 138 15.77 13.78 2.96
CA ASP A 138 15.86 13.56 1.51
C ASP A 138 14.71 12.62 1.07
N LEU A 139 13.71 13.23 0.45
CA LEU A 139 12.53 12.50 -0.04
C LEU A 139 12.83 11.68 -1.30
N SER A 140 13.91 11.98 -2.03
CA SER A 140 14.30 11.24 -3.25
C SER A 140 14.96 9.92 -2.91
N THR A 141 15.69 9.88 -1.80
CA THR A 141 16.38 8.69 -1.29
C THR A 141 15.70 8.07 -0.08
N LYS A 142 14.65 8.72 0.46
CA LYS A 142 13.92 8.33 1.67
C LYS A 142 14.82 8.25 2.92
N ILE A 143 15.81 9.13 2.99
CA ILE A 143 16.73 9.25 4.12
C ILE A 143 16.29 10.39 5.02
N GLU A 144 16.22 10.14 6.32
CA GLU A 144 16.06 11.17 7.33
C GLU A 144 17.16 11.01 8.40
N ILE A 145 17.85 12.10 8.70
CA ILE A 145 18.85 12.18 9.76
C ILE A 145 18.49 13.33 10.68
N LYS A 146 18.47 13.06 11.99
CA LYS A 146 18.34 14.08 13.04
C LYS A 146 19.55 14.03 13.94
N ALA A 147 20.19 15.16 14.16
CA ALA A 147 21.30 15.34 15.06
C ALA A 147 20.98 16.49 16.03
N LEU A 148 20.51 16.17 17.21
CA LEU A 148 20.17 17.15 18.23
C LEU A 148 21.40 17.46 19.10
N GLY A 149 21.55 18.71 19.49
CA GLY A 149 22.70 19.15 20.27
C GLY A 149 24.03 18.88 19.51
N PHE A 150 24.07 19.21 18.23
CA PHE A 150 25.22 19.01 17.38
C PHE A 150 26.30 20.08 17.62
N ASP A 151 27.44 19.64 18.12
CA ASP A 151 28.67 20.42 18.22
C ASP A 151 29.65 19.94 17.15
N TYR A 152 30.25 20.86 16.42
CA TYR A 152 31.19 20.57 15.35
C TYR A 152 32.34 21.58 15.32
N LEU A 153 33.56 21.07 15.26
CA LEU A 153 34.77 21.86 15.03
C LEU A 153 35.53 21.26 13.84
N GLY A 154 35.55 21.98 12.72
CA GLY A 154 36.29 21.64 11.54
C GLY A 154 37.48 22.62 11.38
N LYS A 155 38.68 22.08 11.17
CA LYS A 155 39.90 22.86 10.90
C LYS A 155 40.62 22.34 9.67
N GLY A 156 41.03 23.25 8.78
CA GLY A 156 41.74 22.92 7.54
C GLY A 156 41.81 24.11 6.60
N ASN A 157 42.62 24.03 5.55
CA ASN A 157 42.70 25.09 4.55
C ASN A 157 41.54 24.98 3.55
N LEU A 158 40.32 25.33 3.98
CA LEU A 158 39.08 25.13 3.20
C LEU A 158 39.04 25.96 1.89
N HIS A 159 40.00 26.90 1.71
CA HIS A 159 40.12 27.68 0.49
C HIS A 159 40.93 26.98 -0.62
N GLU A 160 41.65 25.91 -0.27
CA GLU A 160 42.36 25.10 -1.25
C GLU A 160 41.41 24.06 -1.90
N SER A 161 41.69 23.64 -3.11
CA SER A 161 40.89 22.61 -3.79
C SER A 161 41.16 21.22 -3.25
N LEU A 162 42.28 21.01 -2.55
CA LEU A 162 42.64 19.76 -1.91
C LEU A 162 43.22 20.07 -0.52
N PHE A 163 42.52 19.64 0.54
CA PHE A 163 42.93 19.89 1.92
C PHE A 163 42.52 18.77 2.88
N ASN A 164 43.15 18.77 4.04
CA ASN A 164 42.78 17.88 5.14
C ASN A 164 41.89 18.62 6.14
N LEU A 165 40.67 18.18 6.31
CA LEU A 165 39.73 18.70 7.29
C LEU A 165 39.80 17.84 8.57
N LYS A 166 40.33 18.42 9.64
CA LYS A 166 40.34 17.81 10.98
C LYS A 166 39.02 18.16 11.69
N THR A 167 38.20 17.17 11.94
CA THR A 167 36.85 17.34 12.51
C THR A 167 36.80 16.75 13.90
N LYS A 168 36.24 17.49 14.84
CA LYS A 168 35.71 16.98 16.10
C LYS A 168 34.21 17.26 16.13
N ALA A 169 33.41 16.23 16.29
CA ALA A 169 31.97 16.37 16.35
C ALA A 169 31.41 15.62 17.56
N GLN A 170 30.37 16.19 18.15
CA GLN A 170 29.59 15.58 19.22
C GLN A 170 28.11 15.78 18.91
N ILE A 171 27.31 14.75 19.07
CA ILE A 171 25.86 14.77 18.90
C ILE A 171 25.25 14.17 20.15
N GLU A 172 24.31 14.86 20.77
CA GLU A 172 23.66 14.38 21.99
C GLU A 172 22.64 13.29 21.66
N ALA A 173 21.83 13.48 20.60
CA ALA A 173 20.87 12.49 20.12
C ALA A 173 20.88 12.42 18.59
N PHE A 174 21.34 11.29 18.08
CA PHE A 174 21.40 10.99 16.65
C PHE A 174 20.36 9.95 16.26
N ASP A 175 19.52 10.30 15.29
CA ASP A 175 18.56 9.39 14.66
C ASP A 175 18.91 9.21 13.18
N PHE A 176 18.78 7.97 12.69
CA PHE A 176 18.90 7.64 11.28
C PHE A 176 17.75 6.75 10.86
N THR A 177 16.94 7.24 9.91
CA THR A 177 15.79 6.56 9.31
C THR A 177 16.03 6.39 7.82
N PHE A 178 15.73 5.21 7.30
CA PHE A 178 15.76 4.91 5.87
C PHE A 178 14.50 4.14 5.50
N ASP A 179 13.79 4.58 4.45
CA ASP A 179 12.53 4.01 3.96
C ASP A 179 11.51 3.77 5.08
N SER A 180 11.35 4.76 5.97
CA SER A 180 10.46 4.77 7.16
C SER A 180 10.90 3.85 8.30
N GLU A 181 12.01 3.13 8.19
CA GLU A 181 12.56 2.26 9.25
C GLU A 181 13.66 2.95 10.04
N ASN A 182 13.58 2.91 11.37
CA ASN A 182 14.57 3.50 12.26
C ASN A 182 15.73 2.54 12.53
N TYR A 183 16.89 2.80 11.94
CA TYR A 183 18.13 2.02 12.16
C TYR A 183 18.91 2.49 13.37
N LEU A 184 18.96 3.79 13.61
CA LEU A 184 19.55 4.37 14.84
C LEU A 184 18.54 5.34 15.43
N LYS A 185 18.37 5.32 16.75
CA LYS A 185 17.48 6.23 17.45
C LYS A 185 18.08 6.66 18.78
N ASN A 186 18.13 7.96 19.01
CA ASN A 186 18.61 8.60 20.25
C ASN A 186 20.02 8.13 20.64
N LYS A 187 20.98 8.13 19.68
CA LYS A 187 22.36 7.69 19.92
C LYS A 187 23.27 8.88 20.20
N LYS A 188 24.03 8.82 21.29
CA LYS A 188 25.13 9.76 21.51
C LYS A 188 26.28 9.42 20.61
N VAL A 189 26.75 10.38 19.77
CA VAL A 189 27.86 10.17 18.84
C VAL A 189 28.96 11.16 19.13
N ASN A 190 30.21 10.66 19.28
CA ASN A 190 31.39 11.47 19.31
C ASN A 190 32.32 11.04 18.15
N ALA A 191 32.82 11.98 17.40
CA ALA A 191 33.64 11.70 16.22
C ALA A 191 34.92 12.54 16.22
N ASN A 192 36.04 11.87 15.95
CA ASN A 192 37.29 12.54 15.61
C ASN A 192 37.67 12.03 14.21
N LEU A 193 37.58 12.91 13.21
CA LEU A 193 37.74 12.55 11.82
C LEU A 193 38.87 13.34 11.19
N VAL A 194 39.62 12.73 10.30
CA VAL A 194 40.51 13.40 9.34
C VAL A 194 39.97 13.08 7.93
N THR A 195 39.37 14.07 7.32
CA THR A 195 38.78 13.94 5.97
C THR A 195 39.63 14.68 4.98
N LYS A 196 40.15 13.97 3.99
CA LYS A 196 40.78 14.62 2.83
C LYS A 196 39.68 15.01 1.85
N VAL A 197 39.56 16.32 1.62
CA VAL A 197 38.52 16.90 0.77
C VAL A 197 39.12 17.34 -0.56
N ASN A 198 38.51 16.93 -1.66
CA ASN A 198 38.83 17.44 -3.00
C ASN A 198 37.57 18.13 -3.56
N THR A 199 37.57 19.44 -3.58
CA THR A 199 36.47 20.26 -4.07
C THR A 199 36.34 20.28 -5.60
N ASN A 200 37.41 19.97 -6.33
CA ASN A 200 37.37 19.92 -7.80
C ASN A 200 36.66 18.69 -8.31
N SER A 201 36.87 17.53 -7.65
CA SER A 201 36.24 16.26 -7.99
C SER A 201 35.04 15.94 -7.09
N LEU A 202 34.75 16.76 -6.07
CA LEU A 202 33.74 16.50 -5.03
C LEU A 202 33.93 15.12 -4.36
N GLU A 203 35.17 14.88 -3.93
CA GLU A 203 35.53 13.62 -3.23
C GLU A 203 35.90 13.90 -1.78
N LEU A 204 35.39 13.00 -0.91
CA LEU A 204 35.70 12.98 0.51
C LEU A 204 36.40 11.66 0.86
N PHE A 205 37.62 11.72 1.36
CA PHE A 205 38.37 10.58 1.88
C PHE A 205 38.40 10.64 3.41
N PHE A 206 37.85 9.60 4.02
CA PHE A 206 37.90 9.37 5.46
C PHE A 206 39.04 8.38 5.75
N ASP A 207 40.13 8.89 6.19
CA ASP A 207 41.31 8.06 6.52
C ASP A 207 41.24 7.59 7.97
N GLU A 208 42.06 7.48 8.80
CA GLU A 208 41.95 6.94 10.15
C GLU A 208 41.01 7.76 11.06
N ASN A 209 39.75 7.30 11.21
CA ASN A 209 38.74 8.02 11.99
C ASN A 209 38.18 7.17 13.12
N LYS A 210 38.00 7.80 14.26
CA LYS A 210 37.43 7.16 15.47
C LYS A 210 36.07 7.76 15.78
N LEU A 211 35.10 6.90 15.92
CA LEU A 211 33.76 7.21 16.34
C LEU A 211 33.42 6.48 17.64
N MET A 212 32.57 7.10 18.45
CA MET A 212 31.96 6.46 19.61
C MET A 212 30.45 6.58 19.42
N ILE A 213 29.74 5.45 19.29
CA ILE A 213 28.28 5.40 19.24
C ILE A 213 27.79 4.87 20.59
N ASN A 214 27.22 5.73 21.41
CA ASN A 214 27.03 5.50 22.84
C ASN A 214 28.35 5.04 23.51
N LYS A 215 28.45 3.76 23.89
CA LYS A 215 29.67 3.17 24.46
C LYS A 215 30.49 2.34 23.46
N LEU A 216 30.02 2.15 22.25
CA LEU A 216 30.67 1.33 21.22
C LEU A 216 31.72 2.14 20.48
N PRO A 217 33.02 1.83 20.63
CA PRO A 217 34.06 2.43 19.80
C PRO A 217 34.04 1.79 18.40
N VAL A 218 34.16 2.64 17.38
CA VAL A 218 34.13 2.22 15.98
C VAL A 218 35.22 2.94 15.21
N ASP A 219 36.00 2.20 14.46
CA ASP A 219 36.89 2.74 13.42
C ASP A 219 36.13 2.89 12.12
N PHE A 220 36.21 4.07 11.52
CA PHE A 220 35.53 4.41 10.29
C PHE A 220 36.53 4.80 9.21
N LYS A 221 36.41 4.20 8.05
CA LYS A 221 37.22 4.51 6.86
C LYS A 221 36.33 4.57 5.64
N GLY A 222 36.73 5.39 4.65
CA GLY A 222 36.00 5.30 3.40
C GLY A 222 36.23 6.43 2.43
N LYS A 223 35.46 6.39 1.38
CA LYS A 223 35.41 7.37 0.31
C LYS A 223 33.97 7.65 -0.06
N LEU A 224 33.64 8.92 -0.25
CA LEU A 224 32.39 9.39 -0.84
C LEU A 224 32.71 10.28 -2.03
N ASP A 225 32.24 9.88 -3.22
CA ASP A 225 32.30 10.72 -4.41
C ASP A 225 30.88 11.17 -4.76
N PHE A 226 30.68 12.46 -4.92
CA PHE A 226 29.45 13.03 -5.41
C PHE A 226 29.43 12.94 -6.94
N LEU A 227 28.50 12.16 -7.48
CA LEU A 227 28.29 12.03 -8.93
C LEU A 227 27.17 12.98 -9.38
N LYS A 228 27.07 13.23 -10.67
CA LYS A 228 26.03 14.11 -11.23
C LYS A 228 24.60 13.67 -10.83
N ASN A 229 24.34 12.34 -10.73
CA ASN A 229 23.01 11.76 -10.46
C ASN A 229 23.06 10.73 -9.33
N GLY A 230 23.95 10.89 -8.34
CA GLY A 230 24.06 9.92 -7.24
C GLY A 230 25.37 9.98 -6.50
N TYR A 231 25.75 8.86 -5.92
CA TYR A 231 26.94 8.76 -5.07
C TYR A 231 27.76 7.52 -5.43
N ASN A 232 29.08 7.59 -5.26
CA ASN A 232 29.94 6.41 -5.20
C ASN A 232 30.43 6.26 -3.77
N LEU A 233 30.13 5.15 -3.16
CA LEU A 233 30.33 4.87 -1.74
C LEU A 233 31.40 3.78 -1.58
N ASP A 234 32.35 3.98 -0.70
CA ASP A 234 33.24 2.94 -0.19
C ASP A 234 33.46 3.19 1.29
N PHE A 235 32.56 2.69 2.12
CA PHE A 235 32.62 2.85 3.57
C PHE A 235 32.92 1.53 4.26
N THR A 236 33.76 1.60 5.27
CA THR A 236 34.03 0.49 6.17
C THR A 236 33.96 0.99 7.61
N VAL A 237 33.19 0.29 8.41
CA VAL A 237 33.01 0.52 9.84
C VAL A 237 33.42 -0.76 10.57
N GLN A 238 34.30 -0.66 11.52
CA GLN A 238 34.75 -1.83 12.28
C GLN A 238 34.90 -1.51 13.76
N SER A 239 34.66 -2.53 14.57
CA SER A 239 34.96 -2.48 16.01
C SER A 239 35.61 -3.81 16.39
N GLN A 240 36.81 -3.78 16.87
CA GLN A 240 37.57 -4.99 17.23
C GLN A 240 37.70 -5.14 18.73
N ASN A 241 37.55 -6.37 19.23
CA ASN A 241 37.73 -6.76 20.62
C ASN A 241 36.93 -5.86 21.60
N SER A 242 35.80 -5.35 21.15
CA SER A 242 34.90 -4.53 21.97
C SER A 242 34.14 -5.37 22.97
N SER A 243 33.68 -4.76 24.07
CA SER A 243 32.71 -5.40 24.94
C SER A 243 31.41 -5.68 24.24
N LEU A 244 30.85 -6.86 24.42
CA LEU A 244 29.51 -7.20 23.91
C LEU A 244 28.45 -6.28 24.52
N GLU A 245 28.61 -5.81 25.76
CA GLU A 245 27.76 -4.80 26.39
C GLU A 245 27.73 -3.49 25.58
N ASN A 246 28.89 -3.01 25.15
CA ASN A 246 29.02 -1.79 24.35
C ASN A 246 28.22 -1.87 23.03
N PHE A 247 28.28 -3.03 22.37
CA PHE A 247 27.48 -3.28 21.17
C PHE A 247 25.98 -3.12 21.42
N PHE A 248 25.47 -3.72 22.53
CA PHE A 248 24.05 -3.59 22.86
C PHE A 248 23.62 -2.14 23.09
N THR A 249 24.53 -1.26 23.61
CA THR A 249 24.18 0.17 23.77
C THR A 249 23.93 0.89 22.43
N ALA A 250 24.51 0.39 21.34
CA ALA A 250 24.31 0.96 20.00
C ALA A 250 23.00 0.48 19.33
N LEU A 251 22.36 -0.59 19.81
CA LEU A 251 21.10 -1.12 19.29
C LEU A 251 19.91 -0.19 19.57
N PRO A 252 18.74 -0.38 18.91
CA PRO A 252 17.52 0.40 19.18
C PRO A 252 17.11 0.41 20.67
N PRO A 253 16.32 1.44 21.12
CA PRO A 253 16.05 1.66 22.56
C PRO A 253 15.45 0.47 23.31
N GLN A 254 14.63 -0.35 22.66
CA GLN A 254 14.03 -1.54 23.28
C GLN A 254 15.10 -2.52 23.83
N PHE A 255 16.24 -2.64 23.16
CA PHE A 255 17.34 -3.47 23.61
C PHE A 255 18.16 -2.80 24.71
N VAL A 256 18.25 -1.47 24.72
CA VAL A 256 18.96 -0.71 25.76
C VAL A 256 18.21 -0.79 27.10
N THR A 257 16.89 -0.69 27.10
CA THR A 257 16.06 -0.86 28.31
C THR A 257 16.22 -2.26 28.91
N TRP A 258 16.30 -3.29 28.07
CA TRP A 258 16.58 -4.65 28.54
C TRP A 258 17.96 -4.74 29.20
N LEU A 259 18.96 -4.04 28.70
CA LEU A 259 20.33 -4.02 29.21
C LEU A 259 20.43 -3.44 30.62
N GLU A 260 19.56 -2.52 31.06
CA GLU A 260 19.57 -1.93 32.41
C GLU A 260 19.48 -2.97 33.53
N HIS A 261 18.83 -4.10 33.27
CA HIS A 261 18.64 -5.21 34.22
C HIS A 261 19.44 -6.45 33.85
N THR A 262 20.31 -6.36 32.83
CA THR A 262 21.02 -7.50 32.26
C THR A 262 22.53 -7.28 32.29
N GLN A 263 23.26 -8.17 32.91
CA GLN A 263 24.71 -8.20 32.82
C GLN A 263 25.13 -8.91 31.56
N VAL A 264 25.83 -8.21 30.69
CA VAL A 264 26.38 -8.77 29.42
C VAL A 264 27.90 -8.72 29.50
N LYS A 265 28.54 -9.87 29.29
CA LYS A 265 29.99 -9.98 29.17
C LYS A 265 30.36 -10.68 27.87
N GLY A 266 31.61 -10.59 27.48
CA GLY A 266 32.16 -11.19 26.28
C GLY A 266 32.78 -10.15 25.37
N LYS A 267 33.41 -10.63 24.33
CA LYS A 267 34.07 -9.82 23.31
C LYS A 267 33.37 -9.95 22.00
N THR A 268 33.31 -8.83 21.28
CA THR A 268 32.72 -8.80 19.92
C THR A 268 33.63 -8.09 18.94
N ASP A 269 33.69 -8.64 17.74
CA ASP A 269 34.25 -7.96 16.58
C ASP A 269 33.13 -7.71 15.63
N LEU A 270 33.11 -6.49 15.10
CA LEU A 270 32.11 -6.04 14.13
C LEU A 270 32.81 -5.52 12.89
N TYR A 271 32.30 -5.84 11.74
CA TYR A 271 32.71 -5.30 10.47
C TYR A 271 31.46 -5.02 9.63
N PHE A 272 31.37 -3.81 9.13
CA PHE A 272 30.33 -3.40 8.19
C PHE A 272 31.00 -2.68 7.01
N SER A 273 30.57 -2.98 5.79
CA SER A 273 30.96 -2.20 4.62
C SER A 273 29.77 -1.92 3.72
N LEU A 274 29.80 -0.72 3.13
CA LEU A 274 28.85 -0.26 2.14
C LEU A 274 29.66 0.23 0.93
N LYS A 275 29.63 -0.51 -0.18
CA LYS A 275 30.49 -0.26 -1.34
C LYS A 275 29.71 -0.29 -2.65
N GLY A 276 29.99 0.70 -3.52
CA GLY A 276 29.43 0.77 -4.85
C GLY A 276 28.69 2.05 -5.14
N LYS A 277 28.10 2.12 -6.31
CA LYS A 277 27.37 3.31 -6.77
C LYS A 277 25.90 3.24 -6.37
N TYR A 278 25.38 4.36 -5.87
CA TYR A 278 23.96 4.59 -5.70
C TYR A 278 23.50 5.60 -6.75
N ILE A 279 22.73 5.16 -7.74
CA ILE A 279 22.16 5.99 -8.81
C ILE A 279 20.70 5.57 -8.99
N ALA A 280 19.78 6.36 -8.45
CA ALA A 280 18.35 6.03 -8.41
C ALA A 280 17.74 5.82 -9.80
N GLU A 281 18.04 6.70 -10.76
CA GLU A 281 17.54 6.62 -12.15
C GLU A 281 17.96 5.32 -12.88
N LYS A 282 19.11 4.74 -12.51
CA LYS A 282 19.66 3.52 -13.11
C LYS A 282 19.41 2.29 -12.26
N SER A 283 18.70 2.42 -11.14
CA SER A 283 18.50 1.36 -10.14
C SER A 283 19.80 0.71 -9.66
N LEU A 284 20.92 1.45 -9.75
CA LEU A 284 22.19 1.01 -9.18
C LEU A 284 22.21 1.23 -7.69
N LYS A 285 22.55 0.19 -6.95
CA LYS A 285 22.61 0.21 -5.48
C LYS A 285 23.94 -0.38 -5.01
N PRO A 286 24.47 0.10 -3.86
CA PRO A 286 25.71 -0.44 -3.30
C PRO A 286 25.54 -1.82 -2.71
N ASP A 287 26.65 -2.48 -2.47
CA ASP A 287 26.75 -3.75 -1.76
C ASP A 287 26.87 -3.51 -0.26
N ILE A 288 26.19 -4.32 0.54
CA ILE A 288 26.39 -4.37 1.99
C ILE A 288 27.09 -5.69 2.34
N HIS A 289 28.08 -5.58 3.22
CA HIS A 289 28.67 -6.71 3.92
C HIS A 289 28.70 -6.43 5.42
N PHE A 290 28.16 -7.33 6.22
CA PHE A 290 28.19 -7.26 7.67
C PHE A 290 28.71 -8.57 8.27
N ASN A 291 29.70 -8.45 9.15
CA ASN A 291 30.24 -9.59 9.91
C ASN A 291 30.24 -9.28 11.41
N MET A 292 29.84 -10.25 12.21
CA MET A 292 29.84 -10.15 13.66
C MET A 292 30.41 -11.45 14.27
N LYS A 293 31.39 -11.31 15.17
CA LYS A 293 31.89 -12.41 15.96
C LYS A 293 31.68 -12.12 17.44
N VAL A 294 31.13 -13.07 18.17
CA VAL A 294 31.01 -13.04 19.63
C VAL A 294 31.86 -14.17 20.21
N ARG A 295 32.64 -13.84 21.21
CA ARG A 295 33.49 -14.79 21.92
C ARG A 295 33.22 -14.67 23.41
N GLU A 296 33.14 -15.84 24.08
CA GLU A 296 32.98 -15.94 25.54
C GLU A 296 31.80 -15.08 26.06
N GLY A 297 30.72 -15.04 25.27
CA GLY A 297 29.55 -14.28 25.63
C GLY A 297 28.85 -14.86 26.86
N TYR A 298 28.38 -13.96 27.72
CA TYR A 298 27.66 -14.29 28.93
C TYR A 298 26.56 -13.26 29.15
N ILE A 299 25.34 -13.73 29.40
CA ILE A 299 24.16 -12.88 29.62
C ILE A 299 23.48 -13.39 30.90
N SER A 300 23.29 -12.50 31.86
CA SER A 300 22.61 -12.79 33.12
C SER A 300 21.68 -11.62 33.46
N ASN A 301 20.41 -11.87 33.62
CA ASN A 301 19.44 -10.87 34.03
C ASN A 301 19.20 -10.93 35.54
N LYS A 302 19.02 -9.78 36.20
CA LYS A 302 18.79 -9.71 37.65
C LYS A 302 17.57 -10.51 38.12
N ASN A 303 16.59 -10.67 37.27
CA ASN A 303 15.36 -11.41 37.56
C ASN A 303 15.40 -12.87 37.10
N ALA A 304 16.59 -13.34 36.64
CA ALA A 304 16.78 -14.67 36.09
C ALA A 304 17.93 -15.41 36.88
N PRO A 305 17.62 -16.52 37.55
CA PRO A 305 18.57 -17.23 38.38
C PRO A 305 19.65 -17.97 37.56
N ILE A 306 19.41 -18.18 36.26
CA ILE A 306 20.33 -18.96 35.39
C ILE A 306 20.82 -18.05 34.25
N ALA A 307 22.13 -18.08 34.04
CA ALA A 307 22.76 -17.29 32.97
C ALA A 307 22.87 -18.11 31.67
N ALA A 308 22.75 -17.41 30.55
CA ALA A 308 23.25 -17.92 29.28
C ALA A 308 24.75 -17.70 29.19
N SER A 309 25.52 -18.77 28.95
CA SER A 309 26.98 -18.76 29.01
C SER A 309 27.60 -19.41 27.78
N HIS A 310 28.91 -19.25 27.64
CA HIS A 310 29.69 -19.79 26.51
C HIS A 310 29.05 -19.41 25.15
N ILE A 311 28.58 -18.15 25.03
CA ILE A 311 27.97 -17.69 23.80
C ILE A 311 29.05 -17.41 22.78
N PHE A 312 29.04 -18.19 21.70
CA PHE A 312 29.87 -18.01 20.52
C PHE A 312 28.98 -17.77 19.32
N LEU A 313 29.32 -16.76 18.55
CA LEU A 313 28.65 -16.46 17.28
C LEU A 313 29.68 -16.05 16.23
N ASN A 314 29.58 -16.63 15.05
CA ASN A 314 30.28 -16.15 13.87
C ASN A 314 29.26 -16.00 12.75
N PHE A 315 28.83 -14.75 12.56
CA PHE A 315 27.80 -14.35 11.61
C PHE A 315 28.41 -13.50 10.50
N ASP A 316 28.07 -13.80 9.27
CA ASP A 316 28.47 -13.06 8.08
C ASP A 316 27.27 -12.93 7.13
N THR A 317 27.02 -11.75 6.63
CA THR A 317 25.97 -11.53 5.63
C THR A 317 26.43 -10.58 4.56
N GLN A 318 26.07 -10.88 3.34
CA GLN A 318 26.33 -10.07 2.14
C GLN A 318 25.02 -9.82 1.41
N LEU A 319 24.82 -8.57 1.01
CA LEU A 319 23.65 -8.12 0.25
C LEU A 319 24.12 -7.31 -0.96
N PRO A 320 24.51 -8.00 -2.06
CA PRO A 320 24.95 -7.34 -3.28
C PRO A 320 23.84 -6.47 -3.88
N ALA A 321 24.18 -5.26 -4.28
CA ALA A 321 23.28 -4.29 -4.90
C ALA A 321 21.99 -4.01 -4.09
N LEU A 322 22.01 -4.22 -2.76
CA LEU A 322 20.81 -4.22 -1.90
C LEU A 322 19.68 -5.11 -2.45
N ASP A 323 20.03 -6.17 -3.17
CA ASP A 323 19.10 -7.11 -3.78
C ASP A 323 18.94 -8.34 -2.87
N VAL A 324 17.74 -8.47 -2.27
CA VAL A 324 17.42 -9.59 -1.37
C VAL A 324 17.51 -10.96 -2.07
N GLU A 325 17.33 -11.01 -3.40
CA GLU A 325 17.48 -12.25 -4.16
C GLU A 325 18.93 -12.75 -4.22
N GLN A 326 19.89 -11.85 -3.96
CA GLN A 326 21.31 -12.20 -3.92
C GLN A 326 21.86 -12.33 -2.49
N ILE A 327 20.99 -12.20 -1.49
CA ILE A 327 21.43 -12.26 -0.08
C ILE A 327 22.24 -13.54 0.20
N GLY A 328 23.36 -13.36 0.87
CA GLY A 328 24.16 -14.45 1.45
C GLY A 328 24.18 -14.30 2.97
N VAL A 329 23.77 -15.33 3.68
CA VAL A 329 23.89 -15.41 5.15
C VAL A 329 24.72 -16.62 5.51
N LYS A 330 25.71 -16.41 6.34
CA LYS A 330 26.61 -17.47 6.81
C LYS A 330 26.77 -17.35 8.33
N ILE A 331 26.26 -18.34 9.05
CA ILE A 331 26.51 -18.54 10.46
C ILE A 331 27.40 -19.76 10.53
N ASP A 332 28.71 -19.57 10.62
CA ASP A 332 29.66 -20.71 10.71
C ASP A 332 29.47 -21.47 12.01
N SER A 333 29.14 -20.75 13.08
CA SER A 333 28.78 -21.34 14.36
C SER A 333 27.95 -20.38 15.19
N VAL A 334 26.91 -20.90 15.79
CA VAL A 334 26.23 -20.32 16.95
C VAL A 334 26.14 -21.38 18.03
N PHE A 335 26.63 -21.07 19.20
CA PHE A 335 26.65 -21.98 20.34
C PHE A 335 26.41 -21.19 21.63
N PHE A 336 25.58 -21.74 22.52
CA PHE A 336 25.42 -21.24 23.88
C PHE A 336 24.88 -22.35 24.79
N ASN A 337 25.14 -22.18 26.12
CA ASN A 337 24.56 -22.99 27.15
C ASN A 337 23.63 -22.21 28.06
N VAL A 338 22.61 -22.89 28.58
CA VAL A 338 21.74 -22.42 29.65
C VAL A 338 21.67 -23.53 30.70
N GLY A 339 22.43 -23.40 31.79
CA GLY A 339 22.63 -24.49 32.71
C GLY A 339 23.34 -25.67 32.03
N GLN A 340 22.69 -26.83 32.02
CA GLN A 340 23.19 -28.05 31.34
C GLN A 340 22.66 -28.19 29.90
N ASP A 341 21.75 -27.34 29.51
CA ASP A 341 21.16 -27.34 28.18
C ASP A 341 22.04 -26.58 27.17
N TYR A 342 21.86 -26.86 25.91
CA TYR A 342 22.65 -26.27 24.84
C TYR A 342 21.88 -25.99 23.57
N PHE A 343 22.38 -25.02 22.84
CA PHE A 343 22.07 -24.78 21.44
C PHE A 343 23.35 -24.77 20.62
N ASN A 344 23.36 -25.49 19.50
CA ASN A 344 24.48 -25.53 18.56
C ASN A 344 23.94 -25.51 17.13
N GLY A 345 24.41 -24.58 16.30
CA GLY A 345 23.97 -24.49 14.92
C GLY A 345 25.00 -23.88 13.99
N ASN A 346 24.90 -24.24 12.71
CA ASN A 346 25.50 -23.53 11.60
C ASN A 346 24.51 -23.43 10.46
N ILE A 347 24.56 -22.32 9.71
CA ILE A 347 23.63 -22.05 8.62
C ILE A 347 24.38 -21.29 7.52
N LYS A 348 24.25 -21.77 6.27
CA LYS A 348 24.65 -21.05 5.08
C LYS A 348 23.43 -20.95 4.19
N LEU A 349 23.05 -19.75 3.88
CA LEU A 349 21.90 -19.43 3.02
C LEU A 349 22.38 -18.53 1.88
N LYS A 350 21.94 -18.79 0.66
CA LYS A 350 22.16 -17.91 -0.49
C LYS A 350 20.88 -17.80 -1.30
N GLY A 351 20.44 -16.55 -1.52
CA GLY A 351 19.18 -16.21 -2.20
C GLY A 351 17.98 -16.20 -1.27
N TYR A 352 16.93 -15.51 -1.67
CA TYR A 352 15.68 -15.35 -0.91
C TYR A 352 14.55 -16.22 -1.48
N SER A 353 14.09 -15.97 -2.72
CA SER A 353 12.98 -16.72 -3.32
C SER A 353 13.34 -18.18 -3.64
N LYS A 354 14.59 -18.42 -4.03
CA LYS A 354 15.12 -19.74 -4.37
C LYS A 354 16.39 -20.03 -3.54
N PRO A 355 16.25 -20.19 -2.24
CA PRO A 355 17.40 -20.28 -1.36
C PRO A 355 18.19 -21.57 -1.57
N LYS A 356 19.52 -21.42 -1.57
CA LYS A 356 20.46 -22.54 -1.37
C LYS A 356 20.84 -22.60 0.09
N LEU A 357 20.50 -23.69 0.74
CA LEU A 357 20.65 -23.89 2.18
C LEU A 357 21.70 -24.96 2.47
N ASP A 358 22.54 -24.74 3.48
CA ASP A 358 23.34 -25.76 4.17
C ASP A 358 23.26 -25.44 5.67
N ALA A 359 22.44 -26.20 6.39
CA ALA A 359 22.15 -25.90 7.79
C ALA A 359 22.21 -27.17 8.65
N ARG A 360 22.74 -27.02 9.85
CA ARG A 360 22.68 -28.01 10.90
C ARG A 360 22.37 -27.34 12.22
N VAL A 361 21.32 -27.83 12.90
CA VAL A 361 20.92 -27.36 14.22
C VAL A 361 20.75 -28.52 15.15
N ARG A 362 21.38 -28.44 16.31
CA ARG A 362 21.19 -29.35 17.43
C ARG A 362 20.94 -28.58 18.71
N SER A 363 19.88 -28.94 19.39
CA SER A 363 19.49 -28.22 20.61
C SER A 363 18.75 -29.15 21.55
N GLN A 364 19.00 -28.95 22.81
CA GLN A 364 18.17 -29.41 23.90
C GLN A 364 18.09 -28.28 24.90
N LEU A 365 16.89 -27.75 25.12
CA LEU A 365 16.66 -26.61 25.99
C LEU A 365 15.47 -26.86 26.91
N ASN A 366 15.65 -26.65 28.17
CA ASN A 366 14.57 -26.40 29.09
C ASN A 366 14.12 -24.95 28.94
N LEU A 367 12.98 -24.74 28.31
CA LEU A 367 12.48 -23.39 27.99
C LEU A 367 12.25 -22.54 29.24
N ALA A 368 11.94 -23.14 30.39
CA ALA A 368 11.85 -22.40 31.66
C ALA A 368 13.19 -21.79 32.06
N GLN A 369 14.29 -22.55 31.93
CA GLN A 369 15.60 -22.04 32.19
C GLN A 369 16.05 -20.97 31.18
N LEU A 370 15.69 -21.13 29.92
CA LEU A 370 15.96 -20.13 28.90
C LEU A 370 15.19 -18.83 29.17
N ASP A 371 13.91 -18.91 29.53
CA ASP A 371 13.08 -17.78 29.95
C ASP A 371 13.71 -17.06 31.15
N GLU A 372 14.08 -17.80 32.18
CA GLU A 372 14.79 -17.30 33.35
C GLU A 372 16.15 -16.67 33.01
N ALA A 373 16.90 -17.26 32.07
CA ALA A 373 18.22 -16.74 31.66
C ALA A 373 18.13 -15.41 30.88
N LEU A 374 17.09 -15.27 30.07
CA LEU A 374 16.86 -14.06 29.25
C LEU A 374 16.08 -12.98 29.99
N GLY A 375 15.39 -13.30 31.09
CA GLY A 375 14.60 -12.38 31.87
C GLY A 375 13.46 -11.76 31.06
N LEU A 376 12.75 -12.59 30.28
CA LEU A 376 11.68 -12.15 29.39
C LEU A 376 10.47 -11.69 30.21
N LYS A 377 10.22 -10.39 30.29
CA LYS A 377 9.13 -9.83 31.11
C LYS A 377 7.74 -10.11 30.55
N ASN A 378 7.62 -10.36 29.25
CA ASN A 378 6.35 -10.36 28.52
C ASN A 378 6.03 -11.70 27.88
N LEU A 379 6.88 -12.70 28.13
CA LEU A 379 6.75 -14.05 27.59
C LEU A 379 7.24 -15.06 28.62
N THR A 380 6.39 -15.99 29.03
CA THR A 380 6.76 -17.12 29.88
C THR A 380 6.72 -18.40 29.06
N LEU A 381 7.86 -19.10 29.04
CA LEU A 381 8.03 -20.37 28.33
C LEU A 381 8.40 -21.46 29.30
N LYS A 382 7.82 -22.67 29.13
CA LYS A 382 8.25 -23.89 29.84
C LYS A 382 8.18 -25.10 28.90
N GLY A 383 8.84 -26.18 29.29
CA GLY A 383 8.85 -27.43 28.56
C GLY A 383 10.26 -27.80 28.07
N ILE A 384 10.42 -29.01 27.65
CA ILE A 384 11.68 -29.51 27.10
C ILE A 384 11.61 -29.47 25.57
N PHE A 385 12.38 -28.59 24.99
CA PHE A 385 12.57 -28.48 23.57
C PHE A 385 13.79 -29.25 23.10
N LYS A 386 13.64 -30.06 22.04
CA LYS A 386 14.75 -30.75 21.38
C LYS A 386 14.63 -30.56 19.88
N ALA A 387 15.79 -30.36 19.23
CA ALA A 387 15.89 -30.31 17.78
C ALA A 387 17.19 -30.97 17.31
N ASP A 388 17.11 -31.77 16.25
CA ASP A 388 18.28 -32.24 15.47
C ASP A 388 17.87 -32.18 14.00
N ILE A 389 18.39 -31.17 13.29
CA ILE A 389 18.00 -30.87 11.93
C ILE A 389 19.26 -30.68 11.10
N THR A 390 19.30 -31.38 9.97
CA THR A 390 20.27 -31.14 8.89
C THR A 390 19.52 -30.92 7.60
N SER A 391 19.89 -29.89 6.85
CA SER A 391 19.25 -29.57 5.58
C SER A 391 20.29 -29.02 4.62
N ARG A 392 20.39 -29.59 3.41
CA ARG A 392 21.40 -29.21 2.43
C ARG A 392 20.85 -29.29 1.01
N GLY A 393 20.93 -28.22 0.26
CA GLY A 393 20.50 -28.19 -1.14
C GLY A 393 19.83 -26.90 -1.51
N ALA A 394 19.21 -26.86 -2.69
CA ALA A 394 18.43 -25.74 -3.18
C ALA A 394 16.93 -25.98 -2.98
N TYR A 395 16.21 -24.91 -2.70
CA TYR A 395 14.76 -24.87 -2.77
C TYR A 395 14.36 -24.13 -4.04
N ASP A 396 13.74 -24.82 -5.00
CA ASP A 396 13.13 -24.23 -6.19
C ASP A 396 11.89 -25.03 -6.58
N LYS A 397 10.71 -24.46 -6.29
CA LYS A 397 9.44 -25.14 -6.57
C LYS A 397 9.23 -25.37 -8.07
N ALA A 398 9.68 -24.47 -8.93
CA ALA A 398 9.52 -24.59 -10.37
C ALA A 398 10.39 -25.72 -10.96
N LEU A 399 11.53 -26.00 -10.35
CA LEU A 399 12.42 -27.08 -10.73
C LEU A 399 12.21 -28.37 -9.91
N GLY A 400 11.20 -28.40 -9.04
CA GLY A 400 10.93 -29.54 -8.15
C GLY A 400 12.05 -29.81 -7.13
N GLN A 401 12.88 -28.81 -6.82
CA GLN A 401 14.04 -28.97 -5.92
C GLN A 401 13.67 -28.65 -4.47
N PHE A 402 14.00 -29.57 -3.58
CA PHE A 402 13.88 -29.42 -2.13
C PHE A 402 15.21 -29.83 -1.47
N PRO A 403 15.68 -29.11 -0.42
CA PRO A 403 16.92 -29.50 0.24
C PRO A 403 16.86 -30.93 0.81
N VAL A 404 17.89 -31.71 0.60
CA VAL A 404 18.07 -33.00 1.30
C VAL A 404 18.04 -32.71 2.81
N THR A 405 17.00 -33.21 3.48
CA THR A 405 16.70 -32.83 4.85
C THR A 405 16.44 -34.05 5.72
N LYS A 406 17.02 -34.04 6.88
CA LYS A 406 16.68 -34.95 7.98
C LYS A 406 16.53 -34.11 9.24
N GLY A 407 15.33 -34.07 9.78
CA GLY A 407 15.06 -33.24 10.94
C GLY A 407 14.03 -33.87 11.87
N SER A 408 14.28 -33.70 13.15
CA SER A 408 13.29 -33.95 14.19
C SER A 408 13.27 -32.78 15.15
N PHE A 409 12.08 -32.46 15.60
CA PHE A 409 11.89 -31.46 16.63
C PHE A 409 10.81 -31.95 17.60
N SER A 410 10.93 -31.68 18.87
CA SER A 410 9.93 -32.01 19.88
C SER A 410 9.85 -30.94 20.96
N LEU A 411 8.64 -30.69 21.41
CA LEU A 411 8.38 -29.93 22.63
C LEU A 411 7.52 -30.81 23.54
N LYS A 412 7.99 -31.07 24.73
CA LYS A 412 7.31 -31.87 25.75
C LYS A 412 6.95 -30.97 26.92
N ASP A 413 5.72 -31.14 27.45
CA ASP A 413 5.20 -30.39 28.59
C ASP A 413 5.32 -28.87 28.40
N GLY A 414 5.09 -28.44 27.15
CA GLY A 414 5.22 -27.05 26.74
C GLY A 414 4.16 -26.14 27.40
N PHE A 415 4.58 -24.91 27.68
CA PHE A 415 3.74 -23.86 28.24
C PHE A 415 4.15 -22.53 27.61
N ILE A 416 3.19 -21.77 27.13
CA ILE A 416 3.38 -20.45 26.54
C ILE A 416 2.37 -19.49 27.15
N GLN A 417 2.86 -18.40 27.73
CA GLN A 417 2.05 -17.29 28.20
C GLN A 417 2.68 -15.98 27.76
N THR A 418 1.90 -15.05 27.22
CA THR A 418 2.37 -13.77 26.76
C THR A 418 1.64 -12.64 27.50
N GLN A 419 2.18 -11.42 27.42
CA GLN A 419 1.52 -10.22 27.96
C GLN A 419 0.21 -9.89 27.24
N PHE A 420 0.03 -10.37 26.01
CA PHE A 420 -1.11 -10.04 25.16
C PHE A 420 -2.37 -10.78 25.58
N TYR A 421 -2.20 -11.91 26.27
CA TYR A 421 -3.32 -12.69 26.79
C TYR A 421 -2.97 -13.41 28.10
N PRO A 422 -3.83 -13.28 29.16
CA PRO A 422 -3.49 -13.78 30.50
C PRO A 422 -3.51 -15.29 30.62
N ASN A 423 -4.33 -16.01 29.82
CA ASN A 423 -4.41 -17.45 29.93
C ASN A 423 -3.37 -18.14 29.05
N PRO A 424 -2.56 -19.05 29.62
CA PRO A 424 -1.52 -19.73 28.87
C PRO A 424 -2.07 -20.86 27.99
N ILE A 425 -1.30 -21.23 26.98
CA ILE A 425 -1.41 -22.53 26.32
C ILE A 425 -0.60 -23.52 27.13
N LYS A 426 -1.20 -24.59 27.61
CA LYS A 426 -0.61 -25.55 28.57
C LYS A 426 -0.47 -26.94 27.93
N ASN A 427 0.36 -27.77 28.55
CA ASN A 427 0.54 -29.19 28.20
C ASN A 427 0.80 -29.40 26.70
N ILE A 428 1.59 -28.52 26.11
CA ILE A 428 1.92 -28.61 24.69
C ILE A 428 2.81 -29.81 24.47
N GLN A 429 2.37 -30.74 23.63
CA GLN A 429 3.13 -31.88 23.18
C GLN A 429 3.22 -31.80 21.65
N VAL A 430 4.43 -31.68 21.15
CA VAL A 430 4.67 -31.66 19.70
C VAL A 430 5.83 -32.56 19.37
N VAL A 431 5.64 -33.46 18.40
CA VAL A 431 6.73 -34.17 17.77
C VAL A 431 6.60 -34.02 16.28
N ALA A 432 7.64 -33.48 15.65
CA ALA A 432 7.70 -33.29 14.21
C ALA A 432 8.93 -34.00 13.62
N LYS A 433 8.74 -34.67 12.49
CA LYS A 433 9.83 -35.29 11.72
C LYS A 433 9.72 -34.87 10.25
N LEU A 434 10.78 -34.29 9.72
CA LEU A 434 10.90 -33.89 8.33
C LEU A 434 12.02 -34.70 7.67
N SER A 435 11.77 -35.30 6.52
CA SER A 435 12.78 -36.02 5.76
C SER A 435 12.63 -35.79 4.27
N ASN A 436 13.77 -35.64 3.61
CA ASN A 436 13.94 -35.66 2.17
C ASN A 436 15.34 -36.23 1.89
N SER A 437 15.44 -37.27 1.08
CA SER A 437 16.69 -37.99 0.90
C SER A 437 17.35 -37.75 -0.46
N ASN A 438 16.62 -37.31 -1.45
CA ASN A 438 17.12 -37.19 -2.83
C ASN A 438 17.07 -35.76 -3.41
N GLY A 439 16.59 -34.78 -2.66
CA GLY A 439 16.64 -33.39 -3.06
C GLY A 439 15.49 -32.93 -3.97
N ASN A 440 14.42 -33.69 -4.10
CA ASN A 440 13.22 -33.28 -4.82
C ASN A 440 11.97 -33.30 -3.93
N PHE A 441 10.94 -32.53 -4.35
CA PHE A 441 9.71 -32.41 -3.57
C PHE A 441 8.97 -33.71 -3.36
N ALA A 442 9.02 -34.60 -4.37
CA ALA A 442 8.31 -35.89 -4.32
C ALA A 442 8.78 -36.79 -3.18
N ASP A 443 10.05 -36.67 -2.76
CA ASP A 443 10.59 -37.44 -1.64
C ASP A 443 10.34 -36.82 -0.24
N SER A 444 9.78 -35.62 -0.19
CA SER A 444 9.57 -34.92 1.07
C SER A 444 8.47 -35.57 1.91
N LYS A 445 8.73 -35.73 3.23
CA LYS A 445 7.81 -36.29 4.22
C LYS A 445 7.86 -35.47 5.49
N LEU A 446 6.70 -35.03 5.96
CA LEU A 446 6.51 -34.34 7.24
C LEU A 446 5.50 -35.13 8.08
N PHE A 447 5.88 -35.50 9.28
CA PHE A 447 5.02 -36.13 10.26
C PHE A 447 4.92 -35.23 11.49
N LEU A 448 3.70 -35.00 11.96
CA LEU A 448 3.38 -34.28 13.19
C LEU A 448 2.55 -35.23 14.06
N GLU A 449 3.19 -35.89 15.02
CA GLU A 449 2.53 -36.90 15.86
C GLU A 449 3.28 -37.05 17.21
N PRO A 450 2.68 -36.67 18.36
CA PRO A 450 1.42 -35.93 18.47
C PRO A 450 1.60 -34.40 18.26
N LEU A 451 0.49 -33.72 18.03
CA LEU A 451 0.34 -32.30 18.28
C LEU A 451 -0.84 -32.14 19.24
N SER A 452 -0.60 -31.78 20.48
CA SER A 452 -1.67 -31.55 21.45
C SER A 452 -1.35 -30.40 22.40
N PHE A 453 -2.40 -29.75 22.89
CA PHE A 453 -2.30 -28.70 23.90
C PHE A 453 -3.63 -28.51 24.62
N VAL A 454 -3.61 -27.80 25.73
CA VAL A 454 -4.78 -27.35 26.46
C VAL A 454 -4.80 -25.84 26.48
N PHE A 455 -5.89 -25.26 26.02
CA PHE A 455 -6.12 -23.83 26.04
C PHE A 455 -7.48 -23.51 26.63
N GLU A 456 -7.53 -22.66 27.68
CA GLU A 456 -8.74 -22.37 28.44
C GLU A 456 -9.49 -23.63 28.88
N ASP A 457 -8.75 -24.60 29.40
CA ASP A 457 -9.21 -25.88 29.87
C ASP A 457 -9.90 -26.75 28.79
N LYS A 458 -9.75 -26.37 27.52
CA LYS A 458 -10.19 -27.15 26.35
C LYS A 458 -9.00 -27.85 25.71
N PRO A 459 -9.00 -29.17 25.63
CA PRO A 459 -7.96 -29.91 24.92
C PRO A 459 -8.16 -29.81 23.41
N PHE A 460 -7.03 -29.73 22.73
CA PHE A 460 -6.94 -29.88 21.29
C PHE A 460 -5.88 -30.93 20.96
N VAL A 461 -6.21 -31.85 20.06
CA VAL A 461 -5.31 -32.92 19.62
C VAL A 461 -5.36 -33.00 18.11
N ALA A 462 -4.19 -33.13 17.50
CA ALA A 462 -4.08 -33.37 16.07
C ALA A 462 -2.90 -34.30 15.77
N ASN A 463 -3.05 -35.08 14.71
CA ASN A 463 -1.97 -35.81 14.07
C ASN A 463 -2.02 -35.51 12.57
N ALA A 464 -0.87 -35.30 11.96
CA ALA A 464 -0.81 -35.00 10.53
C ALA A 464 0.41 -35.65 9.87
N SER A 465 0.24 -36.15 8.67
CA SER A 465 1.32 -36.56 7.80
C SER A 465 1.12 -35.98 6.41
N PHE A 466 2.23 -35.49 5.85
CA PHE A 466 2.29 -34.97 4.49
C PHE A 466 3.48 -35.66 3.79
N GLN A 467 3.21 -36.27 2.65
CA GLN A 467 4.22 -36.96 1.85
C GLN A 467 4.10 -36.52 0.39
N ASN A 468 5.21 -36.55 -0.33
CA ASN A 468 5.29 -36.12 -1.73
C ASN A 468 4.80 -34.67 -1.92
N PHE A 469 5.66 -33.68 -1.68
CA PHE A 469 5.28 -32.26 -1.74
C PHE A 469 5.01 -31.73 -3.17
N ASP A 470 5.29 -32.52 -4.22
CA ASP A 470 4.84 -32.22 -5.59
C ASP A 470 3.36 -32.51 -5.78
N ASP A 471 2.87 -33.56 -5.13
CA ASP A 471 1.49 -34.02 -5.21
C ASP A 471 1.10 -34.62 -3.85
N VAL A 472 0.77 -33.73 -2.95
CA VAL A 472 0.71 -34.03 -1.51
C VAL A 472 -0.26 -35.14 -1.18
N LEU A 473 0.26 -36.21 -0.61
CA LEU A 473 -0.50 -37.23 0.10
C LEU A 473 -0.62 -36.79 1.56
N TYR A 474 -1.82 -36.46 1.99
CA TYR A 474 -2.09 -35.97 3.34
C TYR A 474 -2.93 -36.98 4.14
N ASP A 475 -2.66 -37.04 5.45
CA ASP A 475 -3.46 -37.77 6.46
C ASP A 475 -3.47 -36.90 7.72
N ILE A 476 -4.62 -36.29 8.02
CA ILE A 476 -4.77 -35.29 9.08
C ILE A 476 -5.99 -35.68 9.92
N ASN A 477 -5.80 -35.80 11.23
CA ASN A 477 -6.87 -35.97 12.18
C ASN A 477 -6.77 -34.87 13.23
N ALA A 478 -7.83 -34.11 13.47
CA ALA A 478 -7.85 -33.02 14.44
C ALA A 478 -9.18 -32.97 15.19
N LYS A 479 -9.10 -32.81 16.53
CA LYS A 479 -10.26 -32.74 17.40
C LYS A 479 -10.02 -31.78 18.56
N GLY A 480 -11.00 -30.91 18.80
CA GLY A 480 -11.00 -30.00 19.93
C GLY A 480 -11.69 -28.68 19.67
N ILE A 481 -11.83 -27.90 20.73
CA ILE A 481 -12.46 -26.58 20.66
C ILE A 481 -11.39 -25.51 20.77
N LEU A 482 -11.36 -24.59 19.83
CA LEU A 482 -10.43 -23.48 19.78
C LEU A 482 -11.16 -22.15 19.94
N ASN A 483 -10.74 -21.34 20.89
CA ASN A 483 -11.05 -19.92 20.90
C ASN A 483 -10.01 -19.21 20.04
N ILE A 484 -10.37 -18.92 18.80
CA ILE A 484 -9.43 -18.39 17.80
C ILE A 484 -8.89 -17.03 18.23
N GLU A 485 -9.76 -16.12 18.71
CA GLU A 485 -9.36 -14.81 19.19
C GLU A 485 -8.26 -14.87 20.25
N LYS A 486 -8.48 -15.73 21.23
CA LYS A 486 -7.60 -15.81 22.39
C LYS A 486 -6.28 -16.50 22.08
N ILE A 487 -6.30 -17.56 21.25
CA ILE A 487 -5.09 -18.19 20.75
C ILE A 487 -4.28 -17.21 19.91
N TYR A 488 -4.96 -16.45 19.05
CA TYR A 488 -4.32 -15.46 18.19
C TYR A 488 -3.64 -14.35 19.00
N LYS A 489 -4.28 -13.85 20.06
CA LYS A 489 -3.71 -12.86 20.98
C LYS A 489 -2.43 -13.34 21.67
N VAL A 490 -2.30 -14.64 21.93
CA VAL A 490 -1.05 -15.20 22.49
C VAL A 490 0.15 -14.94 21.56
N PHE A 491 -0.03 -15.02 20.25
CA PHE A 491 1.06 -14.88 19.27
C PHE A 491 1.23 -13.48 18.66
N ASN A 492 0.29 -12.58 18.90
CA ASN A 492 0.30 -11.17 18.43
C ASN A 492 0.78 -10.98 16.98
N LYS A 493 0.17 -11.71 16.05
CA LYS A 493 0.52 -11.61 14.63
C LYS A 493 -0.22 -10.43 13.99
N GLU A 494 0.51 -9.50 13.38
CA GLU A 494 -0.06 -8.36 12.65
C GLU A 494 -0.70 -8.79 11.30
N GLY A 495 -1.71 -8.04 10.85
CA GLY A 495 -2.29 -8.14 9.50
C GLY A 495 -3.55 -9.00 9.36
N LEU A 496 -3.78 -10.02 10.17
CA LEU A 496 -5.00 -10.82 10.16
C LEU A 496 -5.58 -10.94 11.58
N ASN A 497 -6.72 -10.31 11.84
CA ASN A 497 -7.38 -10.41 13.15
C ASN A 497 -8.66 -11.25 13.03
N VAL A 498 -8.56 -12.50 13.47
CA VAL A 498 -9.70 -13.43 13.50
C VAL A 498 -10.07 -13.72 14.94
N THR A 499 -11.36 -13.56 15.29
CA THR A 499 -11.87 -13.84 16.63
C THR A 499 -12.98 -14.87 16.58
N GLY A 500 -13.34 -15.50 17.70
CA GLY A 500 -14.47 -16.42 17.82
C GLY A 500 -14.08 -17.84 18.18
N PHE A 501 -15.03 -18.78 18.04
CA PHE A 501 -14.87 -20.18 18.44
C PHE A 501 -14.97 -21.12 17.24
N ALA A 502 -14.10 -22.13 17.22
CA ALA A 502 -14.15 -23.24 16.28
C ALA A 502 -14.17 -24.57 17.05
N ASP A 503 -15.21 -25.37 16.89
CA ASP A 503 -15.25 -26.76 17.34
C ASP A 503 -14.93 -27.66 16.15
N VAL A 504 -13.81 -28.38 16.27
CA VAL A 504 -13.16 -29.14 15.19
C VAL A 504 -13.26 -30.64 15.52
N ASP A 505 -13.79 -31.44 14.61
CA ASP A 505 -13.69 -32.88 14.62
C ASP A 505 -13.58 -33.40 13.18
N VAL A 506 -12.36 -33.45 12.65
CA VAL A 506 -12.10 -33.71 11.24
C VAL A 506 -11.06 -34.81 11.05
N SER A 507 -11.27 -35.60 9.99
CA SER A 507 -10.34 -36.61 9.50
C SER A 507 -10.18 -36.40 7.98
N PHE A 508 -9.01 -35.99 7.53
CA PHE A 508 -8.71 -35.71 6.12
C PHE A 508 -7.63 -36.64 5.62
N LYS A 509 -7.95 -37.40 4.58
CA LYS A 509 -6.97 -38.31 3.94
C LYS A 509 -7.19 -38.34 2.44
N GLY A 510 -6.13 -38.08 1.69
CA GLY A 510 -6.23 -38.06 0.26
C GLY A 510 -4.96 -37.63 -0.43
N LYS A 511 -5.07 -37.44 -1.73
CA LYS A 511 -3.99 -36.99 -2.62
C LYS A 511 -4.42 -35.72 -3.34
N GLN A 512 -3.52 -34.73 -3.40
CA GLN A 512 -3.83 -33.42 -3.98
C GLN A 512 -4.31 -33.52 -5.43
N SER A 513 -3.65 -34.34 -6.27
CA SER A 513 -4.04 -34.53 -7.68
C SER A 513 -5.40 -35.21 -7.84
N ASP A 514 -5.84 -36.03 -6.89
CA ASP A 514 -7.18 -36.63 -6.96
C ASP A 514 -8.27 -35.55 -6.77
N ALA A 515 -8.02 -34.56 -5.89
CA ALA A 515 -8.92 -33.43 -5.74
C ALA A 515 -8.94 -32.53 -6.98
N THR A 516 -7.76 -32.17 -7.55
CA THR A 516 -7.65 -31.29 -8.72
C THR A 516 -8.16 -31.92 -10.01
N SER A 517 -8.04 -33.26 -10.15
CA SER A 517 -8.54 -34.01 -11.32
C SER A 517 -9.98 -34.50 -11.19
N GLY A 518 -10.68 -34.15 -10.09
CA GLY A 518 -12.08 -34.54 -9.87
C GLY A 518 -12.28 -36.00 -9.47
N LYS A 519 -11.23 -36.73 -9.09
CA LYS A 519 -11.31 -38.11 -8.59
C LYS A 519 -11.69 -38.15 -7.10
N PHE A 520 -12.80 -37.50 -6.76
CA PHE A 520 -13.20 -37.26 -5.37
C PHE A 520 -13.49 -38.55 -4.58
N GLN A 521 -13.83 -39.68 -5.26
CA GLN A 521 -14.00 -40.97 -4.63
C GLN A 521 -12.73 -41.50 -3.93
N ASN A 522 -11.56 -40.99 -4.30
CA ASN A 522 -10.29 -41.37 -3.66
C ASN A 522 -10.04 -40.58 -2.37
N LEU A 523 -10.78 -39.49 -2.14
CA LEU A 523 -10.63 -38.63 -0.95
C LEU A 523 -11.47 -39.19 0.21
N LYS A 524 -10.84 -39.34 1.36
CA LYS A 524 -11.50 -39.75 2.61
C LYS A 524 -11.50 -38.58 3.59
N ASN A 525 -12.02 -37.46 3.13
CA ASN A 525 -12.15 -36.26 3.96
C ASN A 525 -13.53 -36.28 4.60
N THR A 526 -13.61 -36.33 5.90
CA THR A 526 -14.84 -36.37 6.70
C THR A 526 -14.68 -35.49 7.92
N GLY A 527 -15.80 -35.15 8.55
CA GLY A 527 -15.82 -34.47 9.84
C GLY A 527 -16.63 -33.19 9.83
N ARG A 528 -16.53 -32.49 10.93
CA ARG A 528 -17.33 -31.31 11.21
C ARG A 528 -16.48 -30.17 11.76
N LEU A 529 -16.83 -28.96 11.35
CA LEU A 529 -16.29 -27.73 11.88
C LEU A 529 -17.45 -26.77 12.19
N ASP A 530 -17.69 -26.51 13.46
CA ASP A 530 -18.69 -25.55 13.91
C ASP A 530 -18.03 -24.24 14.28
N LEU A 531 -18.41 -23.16 13.60
CA LEU A 531 -17.92 -21.81 13.84
C LEU A 531 -18.98 -20.97 14.55
N LYS A 532 -18.59 -20.23 15.58
CA LYS A 532 -19.47 -19.30 16.31
C LYS A 532 -18.77 -17.98 16.57
N LYS A 533 -19.46 -16.89 16.22
CA LYS A 533 -19.00 -15.51 16.44
C LYS A 533 -17.59 -15.26 15.89
N ILE A 534 -17.30 -15.80 14.71
CA ILE A 534 -16.03 -15.57 14.02
C ILE A 534 -16.05 -14.18 13.39
N LYS A 535 -15.17 -13.31 13.85
CA LYS A 535 -14.97 -11.98 13.28
C LYS A 535 -13.64 -11.96 12.53
N ILE A 536 -13.68 -11.56 11.26
CA ILE A 536 -12.52 -11.52 10.36
C ILE A 536 -12.31 -10.08 9.94
N ASN A 537 -11.15 -9.52 10.27
CA ASN A 537 -10.67 -8.26 9.71
C ASN A 537 -9.62 -8.57 8.63
N SER A 538 -9.67 -7.85 7.53
CA SER A 538 -8.82 -8.09 6.35
C SER A 538 -8.54 -6.77 5.66
N ASP A 539 -7.38 -6.63 5.06
CA ASP A 539 -6.98 -5.41 4.32
C ASP A 539 -7.83 -5.13 3.07
N ILE A 540 -8.57 -6.14 2.59
CA ILE A 540 -9.50 -6.02 1.45
C ILE A 540 -10.94 -5.72 1.87
N LEU A 541 -11.25 -5.73 3.16
CA LEU A 541 -12.60 -5.45 3.70
C LEU A 541 -12.50 -4.29 4.69
N PRO A 542 -13.13 -3.14 4.40
CA PRO A 542 -13.13 -1.97 5.30
C PRO A 542 -13.70 -2.23 6.68
N LEU A 543 -14.68 -3.13 6.77
CA LEU A 543 -15.31 -3.53 8.02
C LEU A 543 -15.04 -5.01 8.30
N PRO A 544 -15.19 -5.44 9.55
CA PRO A 544 -15.07 -6.84 9.89
C PRO A 544 -16.23 -7.68 9.32
N PHE A 545 -15.90 -8.81 8.69
CA PHE A 545 -16.88 -9.83 8.34
C PHE A 545 -17.13 -10.73 9.55
N VAL A 546 -18.38 -10.91 9.96
CA VAL A 546 -18.77 -11.68 11.15
C VAL A 546 -19.58 -12.91 10.74
N ILE A 547 -19.08 -14.10 11.07
CA ILE A 547 -19.84 -15.34 10.99
C ILE A 547 -20.50 -15.53 12.37
N GLU A 548 -21.80 -15.35 12.45
CA GLU A 548 -22.54 -15.51 13.70
C GLU A 548 -22.61 -16.99 14.09
N GLU A 549 -22.95 -17.82 13.14
CA GLU A 549 -22.99 -19.26 13.26
C GLU A 549 -22.82 -19.93 11.89
N GLY A 550 -22.05 -21.02 11.86
CA GLY A 550 -21.83 -21.81 10.66
C GLY A 550 -21.38 -23.23 11.00
N GLN A 551 -22.11 -24.21 10.52
CA GLN A 551 -21.72 -25.60 10.60
C GLN A 551 -21.21 -26.05 9.24
N PHE A 552 -19.99 -26.58 9.21
CA PHE A 552 -19.36 -27.13 8.02
C PHE A 552 -19.20 -28.64 8.19
N VAL A 553 -19.65 -29.39 7.19
CA VAL A 553 -19.48 -30.84 7.14
C VAL A 553 -18.64 -31.19 5.94
N PHE A 554 -17.54 -31.86 6.20
CA PHE A 554 -16.61 -32.32 5.15
C PHE A 554 -17.05 -33.69 4.65
N ASN A 555 -17.13 -33.82 3.34
CA ASN A 555 -17.35 -35.09 2.65
C ASN A 555 -16.55 -35.10 1.34
N GLN A 556 -15.49 -35.90 1.31
CA GLN A 556 -14.54 -35.97 0.20
C GLN A 556 -13.88 -34.59 -0.05
N ASP A 557 -14.00 -34.03 -1.27
CA ASP A 557 -13.48 -32.70 -1.61
C ASP A 557 -14.44 -31.56 -1.24
N ARG A 558 -15.62 -31.86 -0.79
CA ARG A 558 -16.64 -30.86 -0.52
C ARG A 558 -16.73 -30.53 0.96
N MET A 559 -16.80 -29.26 1.23
CA MET A 559 -17.19 -28.73 2.52
C MET A 559 -18.60 -28.15 2.40
N TYR A 560 -19.57 -28.89 2.90
CA TYR A 560 -20.99 -28.48 2.95
C TYR A 560 -21.21 -27.57 4.16
N PHE A 561 -22.06 -26.58 3.98
CA PHE A 561 -22.56 -25.80 5.11
C PHE A 561 -24.06 -25.56 5.00
N ASP A 562 -24.71 -25.81 6.12
CA ASP A 562 -26.11 -25.51 6.36
C ASP A 562 -26.19 -24.44 7.44
N ALA A 563 -27.25 -23.64 7.41
CA ALA A 563 -27.55 -22.65 8.45
C ALA A 563 -26.36 -21.69 8.72
N PHE A 564 -25.59 -21.36 7.69
CA PHE A 564 -24.53 -20.34 7.82
C PHE A 564 -25.16 -18.96 7.85
N THR A 565 -24.92 -18.24 8.95
CA THR A 565 -25.36 -16.86 9.13
C THR A 565 -24.17 -15.95 9.34
N ALA A 566 -24.12 -14.86 8.59
CA ALA A 566 -23.05 -13.89 8.66
C ALA A 566 -23.60 -12.46 8.57
N SER A 567 -22.79 -11.51 9.01
CA SER A 567 -23.06 -10.09 8.89
C SER A 567 -21.79 -9.32 8.45
N TYR A 568 -22.00 -8.20 7.78
CA TYR A 568 -20.96 -7.26 7.41
C TYR A 568 -21.52 -5.84 7.55
N GLY A 569 -21.09 -5.10 8.56
CA GLY A 569 -21.72 -3.84 8.92
C GLY A 569 -23.22 -4.03 9.17
N GLN A 570 -24.04 -3.36 8.36
CA GLN A 570 -25.51 -3.48 8.37
C GLN A 570 -26.05 -4.65 7.55
N SER A 571 -25.19 -5.28 6.76
CA SER A 571 -25.54 -6.34 5.82
C SER A 571 -25.68 -7.68 6.53
N ASP A 572 -26.73 -8.45 6.22
CA ASP A 572 -26.95 -9.79 6.73
C ASP A 572 -26.92 -10.83 5.61
N PHE A 573 -26.40 -12.02 5.93
CA PHE A 573 -26.33 -13.13 4.98
C PHE A 573 -26.76 -14.42 5.64
N LYS A 574 -27.65 -15.17 4.98
CA LYS A 574 -27.91 -16.57 5.25
C LYS A 574 -27.49 -17.37 4.03
N MET A 575 -26.64 -18.35 4.25
CA MET A 575 -26.08 -19.12 3.17
C MET A 575 -26.18 -20.61 3.45
N ASN A 576 -26.40 -21.38 2.42
CA ASN A 576 -26.20 -22.82 2.38
C ASN A 576 -25.57 -23.24 1.07
N GLY A 577 -24.92 -24.38 1.02
CA GLY A 577 -24.27 -24.87 -0.17
C GLY A 577 -23.00 -25.65 0.12
N TYR A 578 -22.03 -25.55 -0.76
CA TYR A 578 -20.76 -26.24 -0.58
C TYR A 578 -19.61 -25.48 -1.24
N MET A 579 -18.42 -25.69 -0.71
CA MET A 579 -17.14 -25.36 -1.33
C MET A 579 -16.40 -26.65 -1.69
N ASN A 580 -15.58 -26.60 -2.71
CA ASN A 580 -14.65 -27.66 -3.09
C ASN A 580 -13.27 -27.09 -3.37
N ASN A 581 -12.29 -27.95 -3.49
CA ASN A 581 -10.85 -27.60 -3.56
C ASN A 581 -10.31 -26.93 -2.28
N VAL A 582 -10.98 -27.16 -1.15
CA VAL A 582 -10.66 -26.50 0.14
C VAL A 582 -9.27 -26.90 0.62
N ILE A 583 -8.94 -28.20 0.56
CA ILE A 583 -7.64 -28.70 1.04
C ILE A 583 -6.50 -28.18 0.18
N ASN A 584 -6.65 -28.17 -1.15
CA ASN A 584 -5.62 -27.62 -2.04
C ASN A 584 -5.44 -26.13 -1.85
N PHE A 585 -6.53 -25.40 -1.71
CA PHE A 585 -6.50 -23.96 -1.41
C PHE A 585 -5.75 -23.66 -0.11
N MET A 586 -5.88 -24.49 0.91
CA MET A 586 -5.15 -24.35 2.17
C MET A 586 -3.67 -24.73 2.06
N LEU A 587 -3.32 -25.64 1.15
CA LEU A 587 -1.95 -26.16 0.98
C LEU A 587 -1.12 -25.40 -0.06
N SER A 588 -1.74 -24.58 -0.90
CA SER A 588 -1.08 -23.91 -2.02
C SER A 588 -1.63 -22.52 -2.28
N ASP A 589 -0.73 -21.54 -2.37
CA ASP A 589 -1.09 -20.16 -2.69
C ASP A 589 -1.60 -19.94 -4.13
N SER A 590 -1.43 -20.91 -5.03
CA SER A 590 -1.86 -20.79 -6.43
C SER A 590 -3.26 -21.35 -6.71
N GLU A 591 -3.86 -22.07 -5.78
CA GLU A 591 -5.12 -22.77 -5.97
C GLU A 591 -6.34 -21.86 -5.81
N ILE A 592 -7.40 -22.23 -6.54
CA ILE A 592 -8.67 -21.50 -6.55
C ILE A 592 -9.68 -22.24 -5.69
N LEU A 593 -10.32 -21.51 -4.77
CA LEU A 593 -11.45 -22.02 -4.01
C LEU A 593 -12.75 -21.91 -4.84
N ASN A 594 -13.40 -23.05 -5.07
CA ASN A 594 -14.65 -23.08 -5.80
C ASN A 594 -15.84 -23.24 -4.85
N GLY A 595 -17.00 -22.64 -5.19
CA GLY A 595 -18.19 -22.75 -4.36
C GLY A 595 -19.50 -22.58 -5.13
N ASN A 596 -20.54 -23.27 -4.63
CA ASN A 596 -21.91 -23.12 -5.09
C ASN A 596 -22.82 -22.92 -3.88
N PHE A 597 -23.52 -21.80 -3.84
CA PHE A 597 -24.27 -21.35 -2.69
C PHE A 597 -25.67 -20.88 -3.05
N SER A 598 -26.58 -20.99 -2.11
CA SER A 598 -27.78 -20.18 -2.05
C SER A 598 -27.57 -19.12 -0.98
N VAL A 599 -27.79 -17.87 -1.33
CA VAL A 599 -27.60 -16.72 -0.43
C VAL A 599 -28.90 -15.97 -0.33
N THR A 600 -29.37 -15.74 0.89
CA THR A 600 -30.51 -14.85 1.18
C THR A 600 -30.06 -13.73 2.09
N SER A 601 -30.50 -12.51 1.82
CA SER A 601 -30.23 -11.34 2.63
C SER A 601 -31.48 -10.47 2.73
N ARG A 602 -31.76 -9.96 3.91
CA ARG A 602 -32.83 -8.97 4.12
C ARG A 602 -32.36 -7.59 3.72
N PHE A 603 -31.08 -7.30 3.98
CA PHE A 603 -30.48 -6.01 3.66
C PHE A 603 -28.99 -6.17 3.34
N LEU A 604 -28.56 -5.64 2.22
CA LEU A 604 -27.19 -5.57 1.77
C LEU A 604 -26.83 -4.10 1.51
N ASN A 605 -25.87 -3.54 2.24
CA ASN A 605 -25.34 -2.21 2.03
C ASN A 605 -24.00 -2.31 1.26
N CYS A 606 -24.05 -2.09 -0.05
CA CYS A 606 -22.86 -2.18 -0.89
C CYS A 606 -21.83 -1.07 -0.58
N ASN A 607 -22.25 0.06 -0.02
CA ASN A 607 -21.36 1.16 0.33
C ASN A 607 -20.33 0.77 1.39
N GLU A 608 -20.65 -0.22 2.23
CA GLU A 608 -19.75 -0.73 3.28
C GLU A 608 -18.55 -1.52 2.74
N PHE A 609 -18.59 -1.93 1.45
CA PHE A 609 -17.50 -2.67 0.79
C PHE A 609 -16.54 -1.76 0.02
N LEU A 610 -16.80 -0.45 -0.01
CA LEU A 610 -15.95 0.52 -0.70
C LEU A 610 -14.74 0.85 0.18
N ILE A 611 -13.55 0.79 -0.42
CA ILE A 611 -12.29 1.06 0.30
C ILE A 611 -12.02 2.56 0.29
N PRO A 612 -11.83 3.21 1.45
CA PRO A 612 -11.46 4.62 1.51
C PRO A 612 -10.13 4.87 0.80
N THR A 613 -10.10 5.81 -0.13
CA THR A 613 -8.88 6.26 -0.81
C THR A 613 -8.52 7.69 -0.37
N PRO A 614 -7.29 7.97 0.12
CA PRO A 614 -6.88 9.33 0.45
C PRO A 614 -6.74 10.17 -0.83
N ILE A 615 -7.28 11.39 -0.82
CA ILE A 615 -7.04 12.38 -1.87
C ILE A 615 -5.77 13.15 -1.52
N GLU A 616 -4.74 13.13 -2.40
CA GLU A 616 -3.37 13.63 -2.13
C GLU A 616 -3.23 15.18 -2.05
N ASN A 617 -4.29 16.01 -2.16
CA ASN A 617 -4.13 17.47 -2.34
C ASN A 617 -4.99 18.39 -1.47
N GLU A 618 -5.63 17.91 -0.42
CA GLU A 618 -6.39 18.79 0.50
C GLU A 618 -5.78 18.78 1.92
N GLU A 619 -5.82 19.96 2.57
CA GLU A 619 -5.26 20.18 3.92
C GLU A 619 -5.98 19.39 5.03
N GLU A 620 -7.19 18.87 4.77
CA GLU A 620 -7.83 17.79 5.55
C GLU A 620 -8.06 16.60 4.60
N PRO A 621 -7.73 15.37 5.02
CA PRO A 621 -7.92 14.20 4.15
C PRO A 621 -9.42 13.95 3.94
N VAL A 622 -9.96 14.43 2.84
CA VAL A 622 -11.26 13.97 2.33
C VAL A 622 -11.06 12.56 1.85
N VAL A 623 -11.68 11.62 2.53
CA VAL A 623 -11.61 10.20 2.19
C VAL A 623 -12.73 9.92 1.21
N GLU A 624 -12.42 9.81 -0.09
CA GLU A 624 -13.35 9.25 -1.07
C GLU A 624 -13.43 7.72 -0.94
N ASN A 625 -14.63 7.17 -1.07
CA ASN A 625 -14.82 5.72 -1.13
C ASN A 625 -14.20 5.19 -2.43
N GLY A 626 -13.27 4.25 -2.34
CA GLY A 626 -12.69 3.59 -3.51
C GLY A 626 -13.61 2.55 -4.15
N VAL A 627 -13.16 1.90 -5.23
CA VAL A 627 -13.91 0.81 -5.86
C VAL A 627 -13.89 -0.43 -5.00
N MET A 628 -14.94 -1.25 -5.08
CA MET A 628 -15.03 -2.53 -4.38
C MET A 628 -14.07 -3.56 -4.98
N LEU A 629 -13.05 -3.97 -4.25
CA LEU A 629 -12.13 -5.03 -4.67
C LEU A 629 -12.73 -6.41 -4.42
N LEU A 630 -12.45 -7.34 -5.32
CA LEU A 630 -12.96 -8.71 -5.27
C LEU A 630 -11.82 -9.72 -5.19
N PRO A 631 -11.95 -10.80 -4.40
CA PRO A 631 -10.91 -11.82 -4.28
C PRO A 631 -10.62 -12.52 -5.61
N GLN A 632 -9.35 -12.56 -6.00
CA GLN A 632 -8.89 -13.14 -7.27
C GLN A 632 -8.93 -14.68 -7.29
N LYS A 633 -8.79 -15.30 -6.11
CA LYS A 633 -8.66 -16.75 -5.93
C LYS A 633 -10.00 -17.46 -5.65
N PHE A 634 -11.13 -16.76 -5.83
CA PHE A 634 -12.45 -17.33 -5.62
C PHE A 634 -13.19 -17.50 -6.94
N ASN A 635 -13.84 -18.66 -7.08
CA ASN A 635 -14.76 -18.98 -8.16
C ASN A 635 -16.07 -19.44 -7.54
N PHE A 636 -16.94 -18.49 -7.22
CA PHE A 636 -18.17 -18.69 -6.47
C PHE A 636 -19.40 -18.43 -7.32
N ASN A 637 -20.33 -19.36 -7.29
CA ASN A 637 -21.66 -19.25 -7.89
C ASN A 637 -22.72 -19.13 -6.80
N PHE A 638 -23.49 -18.07 -6.82
CA PHE A 638 -24.56 -17.83 -5.87
C PHE A 638 -25.92 -17.85 -6.57
N ASN A 639 -26.89 -18.54 -5.99
CA ASN A 639 -28.29 -18.26 -6.24
C ASN A 639 -28.72 -17.22 -5.18
N GLY A 640 -28.83 -15.96 -5.60
CA GLY A 640 -29.10 -14.84 -4.70
C GLY A 640 -30.58 -14.54 -4.57
N ASP A 641 -31.05 -14.25 -3.35
CA ASP A 641 -32.36 -13.71 -3.01
C ASP A 641 -32.16 -12.58 -1.99
N PHE A 642 -32.08 -11.36 -2.49
CA PHE A 642 -31.79 -10.16 -1.69
C PHE A 642 -33.05 -9.30 -1.65
N ALA A 643 -33.62 -9.12 -0.45
CA ALA A 643 -34.84 -8.33 -0.31
C ALA A 643 -34.59 -6.85 -0.55
N LYS A 644 -33.49 -6.30 -0.01
CA LYS A 644 -33.09 -4.90 -0.20
C LYS A 644 -31.58 -4.79 -0.34
N ILE A 645 -31.13 -4.00 -1.32
CA ILE A 645 -29.73 -3.66 -1.53
C ILE A 645 -29.62 -2.15 -1.62
N LYS A 646 -28.75 -1.54 -0.82
CA LYS A 646 -28.39 -0.13 -0.93
C LYS A 646 -27.06 0.00 -1.69
N LEU A 647 -27.08 0.76 -2.78
CA LEU A 647 -25.89 1.12 -3.55
C LEU A 647 -25.92 2.63 -3.78
N ASP A 648 -24.96 3.33 -3.17
CA ASP A 648 -25.00 4.78 -3.01
C ASP A 648 -26.34 5.20 -2.39
N GLU A 649 -27.10 6.11 -3.01
CA GLU A 649 -28.46 6.47 -2.58
C GLU A 649 -29.55 5.62 -3.22
N THR A 650 -29.19 4.72 -4.15
CA THR A 650 -30.15 3.87 -4.87
C THR A 650 -30.55 2.66 -4.04
N LEU A 651 -31.86 2.45 -3.88
CA LEU A 651 -32.44 1.27 -3.26
C LEU A 651 -32.88 0.28 -4.35
N ILE A 652 -32.25 -0.90 -4.33
CA ILE A 652 -32.62 -2.04 -5.17
C ILE A 652 -33.40 -3.02 -4.32
N GLU A 653 -34.54 -3.48 -4.81
CA GLU A 653 -35.43 -4.39 -4.07
C GLU A 653 -35.65 -5.70 -4.83
N ASN A 654 -35.84 -6.78 -4.07
CA ASN A 654 -36.21 -8.11 -4.57
C ASN A 654 -35.29 -8.64 -5.68
N LEU A 655 -33.96 -8.47 -5.50
CA LEU A 655 -33.01 -9.02 -6.45
C LEU A 655 -32.96 -10.54 -6.32
N LYS A 656 -33.27 -11.24 -7.41
CA LYS A 656 -33.23 -12.72 -7.49
C LYS A 656 -32.53 -13.13 -8.78
N GLY A 657 -31.59 -14.06 -8.65
CA GLY A 657 -30.86 -14.57 -9.81
C GLY A 657 -29.51 -15.16 -9.49
N LYS A 658 -28.75 -15.46 -10.55
CA LYS A 658 -27.39 -15.97 -10.42
C LYS A 658 -26.40 -14.83 -10.28
N VAL A 659 -25.57 -14.94 -9.26
CA VAL A 659 -24.43 -14.06 -9.01
C VAL A 659 -23.17 -14.92 -9.07
N GLN A 660 -22.17 -14.48 -9.80
CA GLN A 660 -20.88 -15.17 -9.91
C GLN A 660 -19.75 -14.23 -9.50
N ILE A 661 -18.81 -14.76 -8.72
CA ILE A 661 -17.51 -14.13 -8.48
C ILE A 661 -16.47 -15.05 -9.10
N ASN A 662 -15.72 -14.58 -10.08
CA ASN A 662 -14.69 -15.35 -10.74
C ASN A 662 -13.51 -14.46 -11.11
N LYS A 663 -12.29 -14.85 -10.68
CA LYS A 663 -11.05 -14.13 -10.98
C LYS A 663 -11.14 -12.61 -10.73
N GLY A 664 -11.72 -12.22 -9.60
CA GLY A 664 -11.87 -10.82 -9.23
C GLY A 664 -12.96 -10.05 -9.99
N GLN A 665 -13.86 -10.74 -10.70
CA GLN A 665 -15.02 -10.16 -11.37
C GLN A 665 -16.31 -10.61 -10.71
N LEU A 666 -17.28 -9.70 -10.62
CA LEU A 666 -18.66 -9.98 -10.22
C LEU A 666 -19.55 -9.98 -11.46
N GLN A 667 -20.38 -11.00 -11.60
CA GLN A 667 -21.36 -11.09 -12.67
C GLN A 667 -22.75 -11.36 -12.10
N LEU A 668 -23.72 -10.58 -12.51
CA LEU A 668 -25.15 -10.82 -12.33
C LEU A 668 -25.69 -11.40 -13.65
N ILE A 669 -26.35 -12.55 -13.61
CA ILE A 669 -26.79 -13.26 -14.82
C ILE A 669 -28.31 -13.44 -14.76
N ASN A 670 -29.02 -12.79 -15.69
CA ASN A 670 -30.48 -12.81 -15.77
C ASN A 670 -31.14 -12.54 -14.42
N THR A 671 -30.64 -11.54 -13.69
CA THR A 671 -31.16 -11.19 -12.38
C THR A 671 -32.41 -10.33 -12.53
N SER A 672 -33.51 -10.77 -11.85
CA SER A 672 -34.70 -9.95 -11.68
C SER A 672 -34.58 -9.09 -10.44
N LEU A 673 -34.98 -7.83 -10.54
CA LEU A 673 -34.95 -6.89 -9.41
C LEU A 673 -35.95 -5.76 -9.61
N SER A 674 -36.12 -4.93 -8.60
CA SER A 674 -36.92 -3.69 -8.68
C SER A 674 -36.07 -2.48 -8.27
N ILE A 675 -36.13 -1.40 -9.03
CA ILE A 675 -35.54 -0.10 -8.68
C ILE A 675 -36.59 0.98 -8.97
N ALA A 676 -36.80 1.90 -8.04
CA ALA A 676 -37.80 2.97 -8.18
C ALA A 676 -39.21 2.44 -8.59
N GLY A 677 -39.59 1.26 -8.07
CA GLY A 677 -40.85 0.60 -8.45
C GLY A 677 -40.86 -0.07 -9.82
N ALA A 678 -39.84 0.11 -10.64
CA ALA A 678 -39.69 -0.57 -11.92
C ALA A 678 -39.21 -2.01 -11.70
N LYS A 679 -39.93 -2.97 -12.32
CA LYS A 679 -39.44 -4.35 -12.40
C LYS A 679 -38.54 -4.49 -13.60
N LEU A 680 -37.35 -5.04 -13.41
CA LEU A 680 -36.37 -5.19 -14.47
C LEU A 680 -35.62 -6.50 -14.42
N VAL A 681 -35.06 -6.89 -15.55
CA VAL A 681 -34.10 -8.00 -15.66
C VAL A 681 -32.78 -7.42 -16.12
N SER A 682 -31.72 -7.79 -15.46
CA SER A 682 -30.39 -7.27 -15.76
C SER A 682 -29.32 -8.35 -15.89
N ASN A 683 -28.32 -8.06 -16.71
CA ASN A 683 -27.01 -8.70 -16.69
C ASN A 683 -25.98 -7.62 -16.42
N VAL A 684 -25.12 -7.87 -15.46
CA VAL A 684 -24.08 -6.91 -15.05
C VAL A 684 -22.75 -7.66 -14.96
N ILE A 685 -21.69 -7.07 -15.47
CA ILE A 685 -20.30 -7.45 -15.20
C ILE A 685 -19.65 -6.28 -14.51
N TYR A 686 -18.99 -6.53 -13.40
CA TYR A 686 -18.18 -5.58 -12.66
C TYR A 686 -16.78 -6.15 -12.46
N ALA A 687 -15.75 -5.44 -12.92
CA ALA A 687 -14.38 -5.88 -12.92
C ALA A 687 -13.46 -4.75 -12.41
N PRO A 688 -13.05 -4.76 -11.13
CA PRO A 688 -12.13 -3.77 -10.60
C PRO A 688 -10.74 -3.91 -11.26
N GLU A 689 -10.17 -2.79 -11.74
CA GLU A 689 -8.81 -2.72 -12.28
C GLU A 689 -7.79 -2.47 -11.14
N ASN A 690 -8.16 -1.59 -10.21
CA ASN A 690 -7.39 -1.23 -9.00
C ASN A 690 -8.33 -0.56 -7.99
N SER A 691 -7.81 -0.03 -6.89
CA SER A 691 -8.61 0.68 -5.87
C SER A 691 -9.36 1.92 -6.36
N ASN A 692 -9.00 2.48 -7.52
CA ASN A 692 -9.50 3.76 -8.02
C ASN A 692 -10.35 3.62 -9.28
N LYS A 693 -10.34 2.45 -9.94
CA LYS A 693 -11.02 2.25 -11.23
C LYS A 693 -11.58 0.84 -11.36
N ALA A 694 -12.77 0.75 -11.91
CA ALA A 694 -13.38 -0.51 -12.33
C ALA A 694 -13.98 -0.39 -13.72
N HIS A 695 -14.07 -1.51 -14.43
CA HIS A 695 -14.85 -1.66 -15.65
C HIS A 695 -16.24 -2.23 -15.36
N PHE A 696 -17.25 -1.82 -16.09
CA PHE A 696 -18.58 -2.41 -16.02
C PHE A 696 -19.21 -2.63 -17.39
N ASP A 697 -20.02 -3.69 -17.48
CA ASP A 697 -20.96 -3.93 -18.58
C ASP A 697 -22.35 -4.15 -17.99
N LEU A 698 -23.33 -3.39 -18.44
CA LEU A 698 -24.70 -3.44 -17.99
C LEU A 698 -25.64 -3.71 -19.18
N SER A 699 -26.51 -4.69 -19.04
CA SER A 699 -27.68 -4.87 -19.90
C SER A 699 -28.94 -4.90 -19.05
N VAL A 700 -29.89 -4.03 -19.30
CA VAL A 700 -31.12 -3.89 -18.51
C VAL A 700 -32.35 -3.84 -19.38
N LYS A 701 -33.36 -4.59 -18.99
CA LYS A 701 -34.73 -4.53 -19.55
C LYS A 701 -35.70 -4.23 -18.43
N ALA A 702 -36.37 -3.10 -18.54
CA ALA A 702 -37.42 -2.68 -17.62
C ALA A 702 -38.72 -2.41 -18.36
N SER A 703 -39.83 -2.85 -17.83
CA SER A 703 -41.15 -2.61 -18.38
C SER A 703 -42.05 -1.82 -17.44
N ASP A 704 -42.82 -0.92 -18.00
CA ASP A 704 -43.94 -0.24 -17.32
C ASP A 704 -43.56 0.43 -15.99
N PHE A 705 -42.55 1.29 -16.00
CA PHE A 705 -42.14 2.07 -14.85
C PHE A 705 -42.45 3.56 -14.96
N ASP A 706 -42.63 4.21 -13.81
CA ASP A 706 -42.85 5.64 -13.71
C ASP A 706 -41.55 6.42 -13.99
N ILE A 707 -41.57 7.25 -15.05
CA ILE A 707 -40.37 7.96 -15.50
C ILE A 707 -39.92 9.00 -14.48
N LYS A 708 -40.85 9.68 -13.81
CA LYS A 708 -40.53 10.73 -12.83
C LYS A 708 -39.91 10.13 -11.55
N ARG A 709 -40.43 9.00 -11.12
CA ARG A 709 -39.90 8.26 -10.02
C ARG A 709 -38.47 7.73 -10.31
N ALA A 710 -38.29 7.17 -11.52
CA ALA A 710 -36.94 6.71 -11.95
C ALA A 710 -35.92 7.87 -12.03
N TYR A 711 -36.34 9.04 -12.49
CA TYR A 711 -35.53 10.25 -12.53
C TYR A 711 -35.07 10.68 -11.12
N ASN A 712 -35.96 10.63 -10.15
CA ASN A 712 -35.65 11.06 -8.77
C ASN A 712 -34.81 10.06 -7.97
N GLU A 713 -35.00 8.77 -8.22
CA GLU A 713 -34.44 7.69 -7.39
C GLU A 713 -33.22 6.99 -8.03
N ILE A 714 -32.92 7.20 -9.33
CA ILE A 714 -31.82 6.55 -10.04
C ILE A 714 -30.85 7.60 -10.60
N PRO A 715 -29.68 7.84 -9.97
CA PRO A 715 -28.75 8.90 -10.40
C PRO A 715 -28.30 8.77 -11.85
N LEU A 716 -27.89 7.58 -12.30
CA LEU A 716 -27.49 7.35 -13.70
C LEU A 716 -28.62 7.65 -14.70
N PHE A 717 -29.87 7.31 -14.38
CA PHE A 717 -31.01 7.62 -15.25
C PHE A 717 -31.26 9.13 -15.29
N LYS A 718 -31.11 9.82 -14.19
CA LYS A 718 -31.22 11.27 -14.09
C LYS A 718 -30.22 11.98 -15.02
N GLU A 719 -29.00 11.50 -15.08
CA GLU A 719 -27.94 12.06 -15.92
C GLU A 719 -28.13 11.74 -17.40
N MET A 720 -28.55 10.50 -17.72
CA MET A 720 -28.77 10.07 -19.11
C MET A 720 -30.06 10.63 -19.73
N ALA A 721 -31.08 10.90 -18.94
CA ALA A 721 -32.42 11.27 -19.36
C ALA A 721 -32.91 12.53 -18.65
N SER A 722 -32.13 13.60 -18.67
CA SER A 722 -32.46 14.87 -17.99
C SER A 722 -33.84 15.46 -18.37
N ALA A 723 -34.31 15.24 -19.58
CA ALA A 723 -35.67 15.61 -19.99
C ALA A 723 -36.79 14.88 -19.19
N ALA A 724 -36.45 13.78 -18.53
CA ALA A 724 -37.37 13.02 -17.66
C ALA A 724 -37.80 13.82 -16.41
N ALA A 725 -37.01 14.83 -15.99
CA ALA A 725 -37.45 15.80 -14.96
C ALA A 725 -38.81 16.45 -15.23
N TYR A 726 -39.12 16.64 -16.49
CA TYR A 726 -40.32 17.31 -16.98
C TYR A 726 -41.40 16.35 -17.46
N ALA A 727 -41.18 15.04 -17.33
CA ALA A 727 -42.03 14.00 -17.84
C ALA A 727 -42.80 13.29 -16.73
N GLU A 728 -44.11 13.08 -16.94
CA GLU A 728 -44.98 12.25 -16.09
C GLU A 728 -45.62 11.16 -16.97
N GLY A 729 -45.48 9.89 -16.54
CA GLY A 729 -46.05 8.75 -17.26
C GLY A 729 -45.23 7.49 -17.19
N ILE A 730 -45.63 6.50 -17.99
CA ILE A 730 -45.08 5.14 -17.95
C ILE A 730 -44.18 4.89 -19.17
N VAL A 731 -43.02 4.35 -18.93
CA VAL A 731 -42.01 4.00 -19.92
C VAL A 731 -41.50 2.57 -19.78
N ALA A 732 -40.93 2.05 -20.85
CA ALA A 732 -40.15 0.81 -20.83
C ALA A 732 -38.75 1.07 -21.41
N LEU A 733 -37.76 0.32 -20.95
CA LEU A 733 -36.34 0.50 -21.30
C LEU A 733 -35.72 -0.85 -21.70
N ASP A 734 -35.00 -0.87 -22.83
CA ASP A 734 -34.09 -1.96 -23.19
C ASP A 734 -32.75 -1.31 -23.54
N TYR A 735 -31.75 -1.46 -22.67
CA TYR A 735 -30.52 -0.68 -22.75
C TYR A 735 -29.28 -1.51 -22.43
N LYS A 736 -28.19 -1.25 -23.14
CA LYS A 736 -26.88 -1.77 -22.86
C LYS A 736 -25.90 -0.62 -22.70
N LEU A 737 -25.05 -0.70 -21.70
CA LEU A 737 -24.05 0.32 -21.41
C LEU A 737 -22.80 -0.33 -20.84
N SER A 738 -21.63 0.06 -21.34
CA SER A 738 -20.35 -0.33 -20.81
C SER A 738 -19.44 0.87 -20.63
N GLY A 739 -18.48 0.78 -19.72
CA GLY A 739 -17.56 1.86 -19.43
C GLY A 739 -16.72 1.63 -18.19
N LYS A 740 -16.15 2.71 -17.69
CA LYS A 740 -15.34 2.70 -16.46
C LYS A 740 -16.03 3.49 -15.36
N LEU A 741 -15.79 3.05 -14.11
CA LEU A 741 -16.16 3.74 -12.88
C LEU A 741 -14.92 4.37 -12.26
N GLY A 742 -15.06 5.53 -11.65
CA GLY A 742 -14.06 6.22 -10.85
C GLY A 742 -14.00 5.71 -9.41
N SER A 743 -13.17 6.34 -8.57
CA SER A 743 -13.02 6.02 -7.14
C SER A 743 -14.29 6.19 -6.33
N ASP A 744 -15.18 7.08 -6.75
CA ASP A 744 -16.51 7.31 -6.18
C ASP A 744 -17.59 6.37 -6.70
N MET A 745 -17.24 5.37 -7.50
CA MET A 745 -18.15 4.48 -8.24
C MET A 745 -19.01 5.17 -9.29
N SER A 746 -18.78 6.45 -9.59
CA SER A 746 -19.48 7.19 -10.66
C SER A 746 -18.93 6.83 -12.04
N PRO A 747 -19.78 6.82 -13.07
CA PRO A 747 -19.33 6.55 -14.44
C PRO A 747 -18.39 7.63 -14.97
N ILE A 748 -17.30 7.21 -15.60
CA ILE A 748 -16.39 8.11 -16.33
C ILE A 748 -16.99 8.33 -17.73
N TYR A 749 -17.74 9.41 -17.94
CA TYR A 749 -18.55 9.67 -19.14
C TYR A 749 -17.83 9.50 -20.48
N PRO A 750 -16.58 9.97 -20.68
CA PRO A 750 -15.87 9.73 -21.93
C PRO A 750 -15.60 8.25 -22.24
N SER A 751 -15.67 7.37 -21.23
CA SER A 751 -15.47 5.93 -21.40
C SER A 751 -16.75 5.19 -21.79
N LEU A 752 -17.91 5.82 -21.65
CA LEU A 752 -19.20 5.19 -21.86
C LEU A 752 -19.45 4.87 -23.33
N THR A 753 -19.85 3.63 -23.57
CA THR A 753 -20.29 3.14 -24.88
C THR A 753 -21.52 2.26 -24.71
N GLY A 754 -22.46 2.36 -25.66
CA GLY A 754 -23.67 1.54 -25.59
C GLY A 754 -24.83 2.14 -26.33
N GLY A 755 -26.03 1.84 -25.88
CA GLY A 755 -27.27 2.35 -26.45
C GLY A 755 -28.45 1.43 -26.15
N GLY A 756 -29.60 1.87 -26.61
CA GLY A 756 -30.82 1.10 -26.42
C GLY A 756 -32.08 1.83 -26.88
N VAL A 757 -33.21 1.39 -26.41
CA VAL A 757 -34.51 1.90 -26.74
C VAL A 757 -35.27 2.28 -25.46
N LEU A 758 -35.74 3.52 -25.42
CA LEU A 758 -36.71 4.01 -24.44
C LEU A 758 -38.07 4.04 -25.10
N SER A 759 -39.01 3.24 -24.67
CA SER A 759 -40.36 3.16 -25.17
C SER A 759 -41.32 3.89 -24.23
N VAL A 760 -41.98 4.89 -24.76
CA VAL A 760 -42.93 5.75 -24.07
C VAL A 760 -44.35 5.32 -24.41
N LYS A 761 -45.21 5.08 -23.44
CA LYS A 761 -46.61 4.70 -23.68
C LYS A 761 -47.52 5.95 -23.71
N ASN A 762 -47.62 6.68 -22.65
CA ASN A 762 -48.32 7.94 -22.54
C ASN A 762 -47.52 8.84 -21.58
N ILE A 763 -46.87 9.88 -22.12
CA ILE A 763 -46.13 10.82 -21.31
C ILE A 763 -46.68 12.22 -21.47
N LYS A 764 -46.95 12.89 -20.37
CA LYS A 764 -47.26 14.29 -20.29
C LYS A 764 -46.01 15.08 -19.96
N MET A 765 -45.59 15.95 -20.87
CA MET A 765 -44.46 16.86 -20.61
C MET A 765 -44.99 18.13 -19.98
N LYS A 766 -44.36 18.58 -18.86
CA LYS A 766 -44.76 19.82 -18.16
C LYS A 766 -43.56 20.73 -17.95
N GLY A 767 -43.67 21.97 -18.44
CA GLY A 767 -42.66 22.99 -18.21
C GLY A 767 -41.32 22.76 -18.91
N PHE A 768 -41.24 21.85 -19.88
CA PHE A 768 -40.00 21.58 -20.60
C PHE A 768 -39.63 22.74 -21.52
N LYS A 769 -38.53 23.41 -21.22
CA LYS A 769 -38.13 24.68 -21.87
C LYS A 769 -38.10 24.61 -23.40
N ILE A 770 -37.66 23.48 -23.97
CA ILE A 770 -37.60 23.29 -25.43
C ILE A 770 -38.98 23.38 -26.03
N PHE A 771 -39.98 22.69 -25.49
CA PHE A 771 -41.34 22.74 -25.99
C PHE A 771 -41.97 24.10 -25.74
N ASN A 772 -41.71 24.74 -24.62
CA ASN A 772 -42.22 26.08 -24.33
C ASN A 772 -41.70 27.10 -25.34
N VAL A 773 -40.42 27.10 -25.69
CA VAL A 773 -39.86 28.05 -26.66
C VAL A 773 -40.33 27.73 -28.08
N VAL A 774 -40.47 26.42 -28.44
CA VAL A 774 -41.05 26.04 -29.73
C VAL A 774 -42.50 26.49 -29.82
N SER A 775 -43.32 26.28 -28.80
CA SER A 775 -44.72 26.73 -28.72
C SER A 775 -44.83 28.23 -28.92
N GLN A 776 -44.02 29.02 -28.22
CA GLN A 776 -43.98 30.48 -28.35
C GLN A 776 -43.60 30.93 -29.78
N LYS A 777 -42.54 30.35 -30.33
CA LYS A 777 -42.01 30.72 -31.66
C LYS A 777 -42.87 30.25 -32.84
N THR A 778 -43.69 29.23 -32.63
CA THR A 778 -44.61 28.69 -33.64
C THR A 778 -46.07 29.14 -33.40
N GLU A 779 -46.31 29.94 -32.36
CA GLU A 779 -47.63 30.41 -31.91
C GLU A 779 -48.63 29.25 -31.71
N THR A 780 -48.13 28.09 -31.23
CA THR A 780 -48.91 26.87 -31.12
C THR A 780 -48.98 26.41 -29.64
N ASN A 781 -50.01 26.92 -28.92
CA ASN A 781 -50.19 26.63 -27.48
C ASN A 781 -50.27 25.12 -27.14
N ALA A 782 -50.75 24.30 -28.09
CA ALA A 782 -50.82 22.84 -27.91
C ALA A 782 -49.45 22.15 -27.76
N LEU A 783 -48.34 22.84 -28.06
CA LEU A 783 -46.97 22.35 -27.89
C LEU A 783 -46.36 22.79 -26.57
N GLN A 784 -46.99 23.56 -25.71
CA GLN A 784 -46.45 24.07 -24.47
C GLN A 784 -46.24 22.94 -23.46
N ASP A 785 -47.31 22.13 -23.23
CA ASP A 785 -47.26 20.96 -22.34
C ASP A 785 -47.84 19.74 -23.08
N PRO A 786 -47.08 19.19 -24.04
CA PRO A 786 -47.63 18.16 -24.93
C PRO A 786 -47.81 16.83 -24.23
N GLU A 787 -48.87 16.12 -24.65
CA GLU A 787 -49.05 14.70 -24.32
C GLU A 787 -48.54 13.84 -25.49
N LEU A 788 -47.49 13.02 -25.18
CA LEU A 788 -46.82 12.14 -26.13
C LEU A 788 -47.44 10.75 -26.05
N SER A 789 -48.04 10.27 -27.13
CA SER A 789 -48.55 8.91 -27.21
C SER A 789 -47.60 8.02 -28.00
N LYS A 790 -47.30 6.85 -27.52
CA LYS A 790 -46.49 5.76 -28.12
C LYS A 790 -45.27 6.28 -28.93
N VAL A 791 -44.16 6.51 -28.27
CA VAL A 791 -42.89 6.91 -28.87
C VAL A 791 -41.81 5.92 -28.50
N SER A 792 -41.02 5.47 -29.47
CA SER A 792 -39.78 4.69 -29.23
C SER A 792 -38.60 5.58 -29.60
N ILE A 793 -37.76 5.86 -28.63
CA ILE A 793 -36.53 6.67 -28.75
C ILE A 793 -35.33 5.74 -28.69
N ARG A 794 -34.68 5.56 -29.83
CA ARG A 794 -33.45 4.80 -29.90
C ARG A 794 -32.25 5.72 -29.73
N THR A 795 -31.31 5.29 -28.89
CA THR A 795 -30.13 6.09 -28.63
C THR A 795 -28.86 5.24 -28.70
N THR A 796 -27.75 5.88 -29.06
CA THR A 796 -26.40 5.33 -28.93
C THR A 796 -25.54 6.26 -28.10
N VAL A 797 -24.67 5.69 -27.26
CA VAL A 797 -23.75 6.42 -26.37
C VAL A 797 -22.32 6.13 -26.80
N LYS A 798 -21.53 7.16 -27.02
CA LYS A 798 -20.10 7.05 -27.31
C LYS A 798 -19.39 8.38 -27.01
N ASN A 799 -18.22 8.30 -26.34
CA ASN A 799 -17.36 9.47 -26.10
C ASN A 799 -18.09 10.68 -25.51
N ASN A 800 -18.82 10.51 -24.42
CA ASN A 800 -19.60 11.53 -23.74
C ASN A 800 -20.81 12.06 -24.54
N ILE A 801 -21.16 11.45 -25.65
CA ILE A 801 -22.28 11.89 -26.54
C ILE A 801 -23.38 10.83 -26.56
N ILE A 802 -24.62 11.27 -26.38
CA ILE A 802 -25.83 10.49 -26.56
C ILE A 802 -26.45 10.92 -27.89
N LYS A 803 -26.40 10.06 -28.88
CA LYS A 803 -27.02 10.27 -30.20
C LYS A 803 -28.42 9.72 -30.18
N LEU A 804 -29.39 10.57 -30.55
CA LEU A 804 -30.80 10.25 -30.71
C LEU A 804 -31.03 9.90 -32.18
N GLU A 805 -31.40 8.64 -32.45
CA GLU A 805 -31.87 8.27 -33.79
C GLU A 805 -33.21 8.94 -34.08
N ARG A 806 -33.51 9.13 -35.34
CA ARG A 806 -34.77 9.79 -35.76
C ARG A 806 -35.99 9.06 -35.21
N PHE A 807 -36.81 9.77 -34.48
CA PHE A 807 -38.10 9.29 -33.99
C PHE A 807 -39.22 10.32 -34.28
N ARG A 808 -40.46 9.87 -34.26
CA ARG A 808 -41.63 10.66 -34.52
C ARG A 808 -42.71 10.40 -33.44
N PHE A 809 -43.56 11.40 -33.23
CA PHE A 809 -44.74 11.26 -32.37
C PHE A 809 -45.87 12.15 -32.87
N LYS A 810 -47.05 11.96 -32.29
CA LYS A 810 -48.21 12.80 -32.58
C LYS A 810 -48.54 13.63 -31.34
N VAL A 811 -48.82 14.89 -31.54
CA VAL A 811 -49.24 15.80 -30.46
C VAL A 811 -50.17 16.87 -31.03
N ALA A 812 -51.42 16.93 -30.55
CA ALA A 812 -52.44 17.90 -30.96
C ALA A 812 -52.58 18.10 -32.48
N GLY A 813 -52.51 16.99 -33.26
CA GLY A 813 -52.56 17.00 -34.72
C GLY A 813 -51.24 17.24 -35.46
N PHE A 814 -50.21 17.75 -34.76
CA PHE A 814 -48.84 17.87 -35.30
C PHE A 814 -48.09 16.53 -35.29
N ARG A 815 -47.09 16.44 -36.13
CA ARG A 815 -46.23 15.23 -36.26
C ARG A 815 -44.76 15.62 -36.19
N PRO A 816 -44.24 15.93 -34.98
CA PRO A 816 -42.83 16.22 -34.81
C PRO A 816 -41.96 14.99 -35.18
N ARG A 817 -40.83 15.27 -35.85
CA ARG A 817 -39.71 14.32 -36.08
C ARG A 817 -38.48 14.92 -35.46
N ILE A 818 -37.77 14.15 -34.66
CA ILE A 818 -36.60 14.60 -33.90
C ILE A 818 -35.44 13.65 -34.14
N GLU A 819 -34.25 14.19 -34.33
CA GLU A 819 -32.96 13.48 -34.29
C GLU A 819 -31.86 14.43 -33.79
N GLY A 820 -30.75 13.91 -33.33
CA GLY A 820 -29.62 14.78 -32.92
C GLY A 820 -28.71 14.14 -31.87
N GLU A 821 -27.99 14.98 -31.18
CA GLU A 821 -27.04 14.60 -30.19
C GLU A 821 -27.16 15.46 -28.93
N THR A 822 -26.96 14.86 -27.79
CA THR A 822 -26.77 15.56 -26.51
C THR A 822 -25.55 15.00 -25.78
N SER A 823 -24.87 15.80 -24.97
CA SER A 823 -23.80 15.32 -24.12
C SER A 823 -24.30 15.06 -22.69
N PHE A 824 -23.56 14.27 -21.90
CA PHE A 824 -23.81 14.14 -20.46
C PHE A 824 -23.64 15.49 -19.72
N ASN A 825 -22.89 16.43 -20.31
CA ASN A 825 -22.77 17.81 -19.81
C ASN A 825 -23.96 18.69 -20.12
N GLY A 826 -24.96 18.16 -20.83
CA GLY A 826 -26.20 18.87 -21.15
C GLY A 826 -26.19 19.68 -22.46
N ASP A 827 -25.13 19.60 -23.29
CA ASP A 827 -25.08 20.31 -24.58
C ASP A 827 -26.06 19.69 -25.57
N LEU A 828 -26.71 20.53 -26.37
CA LEU A 828 -27.71 20.11 -27.33
C LEU A 828 -27.28 20.43 -28.76
N ASN A 829 -27.49 19.49 -29.68
CA ASN A 829 -27.44 19.66 -31.11
C ASN A 829 -28.54 18.80 -31.76
N ILE A 830 -29.77 19.29 -31.67
CA ILE A 830 -30.97 18.55 -32.04
C ILE A 830 -31.60 19.22 -33.27
N LYS A 831 -32.01 18.42 -34.26
CA LYS A 831 -32.81 18.81 -35.40
C LYS A 831 -34.23 18.30 -35.18
N MET A 832 -35.21 19.17 -35.36
CA MET A 832 -36.64 18.86 -35.30
C MET A 832 -37.34 19.36 -36.55
N ARG A 833 -38.24 18.56 -37.11
CA ARG A 833 -39.20 19.00 -38.08
C ARG A 833 -40.59 18.91 -37.49
N LEU A 834 -41.26 20.03 -37.34
CA LEU A 834 -42.63 20.09 -36.85
C LEU A 834 -43.60 19.91 -38.03
N GLY A 835 -44.03 18.66 -38.26
CA GLY A 835 -45.00 18.34 -39.31
C GLY A 835 -46.39 18.90 -39.02
N LEU A 836 -46.93 19.66 -39.95
CA LEU A 836 -48.21 20.37 -39.81
C LEU A 836 -49.42 19.47 -40.07
N PRO A 837 -50.54 19.68 -39.38
CA PRO A 837 -51.80 18.96 -39.65
C PRO A 837 -52.23 19.11 -41.10
N PRO A 838 -53.00 18.14 -41.71
CA PRO A 838 -53.41 16.88 -41.07
C PRO A 838 -52.41 15.74 -41.27
N LEU A 839 -51.57 15.76 -42.33
CA LEU A 839 -50.74 14.65 -42.71
C LEU A 839 -49.26 14.77 -42.30
N GLY A 840 -48.78 15.97 -41.90
CA GLY A 840 -47.38 16.21 -41.54
C GLY A 840 -46.40 16.26 -42.73
N ILE A 841 -46.90 16.33 -43.98
CA ILE A 841 -46.10 16.42 -45.22
C ILE A 841 -45.38 17.78 -45.24
N LEU A 842 -46.12 18.85 -44.96
CA LEU A 842 -45.54 20.17 -44.80
C LEU A 842 -45.04 20.29 -43.36
N GLY A 843 -43.85 20.82 -43.14
CA GLY A 843 -43.30 20.96 -41.79
C GLY A 843 -42.33 22.12 -41.68
N ILE A 844 -42.15 22.58 -40.47
CA ILE A 844 -41.28 23.70 -40.12
C ILE A 844 -39.97 23.08 -39.58
N PRO A 845 -38.80 23.31 -40.22
CA PRO A 845 -37.51 22.86 -39.68
C PRO A 845 -37.10 23.73 -38.50
N ILE A 846 -36.61 23.08 -37.45
CA ILE A 846 -36.21 23.70 -36.19
C ILE A 846 -34.85 23.11 -35.78
N LYS A 847 -33.88 23.97 -35.45
CA LYS A 847 -32.60 23.59 -34.90
C LYS A 847 -32.53 24.01 -33.44
N ILE A 848 -32.16 23.09 -32.57
CA ILE A 848 -32.04 23.32 -31.12
C ILE A 848 -30.59 23.11 -30.75
N THR A 849 -29.93 24.13 -30.18
CA THR A 849 -28.54 24.14 -29.75
C THR A 849 -28.42 24.78 -28.36
N GLY A 850 -27.22 24.92 -27.82
CA GLY A 850 -26.98 25.45 -26.49
C GLY A 850 -27.03 24.36 -25.44
N SER A 851 -27.49 24.70 -24.23
CA SER A 851 -27.62 23.71 -23.13
C SER A 851 -29.09 23.39 -22.86
N GLN A 852 -29.35 22.31 -22.16
CA GLN A 852 -30.71 21.92 -21.73
C GLN A 852 -31.37 23.00 -20.84
N GLU A 853 -30.55 23.72 -20.06
CA GLU A 853 -31.03 24.81 -19.22
C GLU A 853 -31.28 26.09 -19.99
N ASN A 854 -30.52 26.31 -21.09
CA ASN A 854 -30.63 27.49 -21.92
C ASN A 854 -30.64 27.15 -23.44
N PRO A 855 -31.72 26.52 -23.95
CA PRO A 855 -31.81 26.09 -25.33
C PRO A 855 -31.96 27.27 -26.30
N LYS A 856 -31.14 27.26 -27.36
CA LYS A 856 -31.21 28.23 -28.45
C LYS A 856 -31.96 27.61 -29.64
N ILE A 857 -33.04 28.20 -30.06
CA ILE A 857 -33.92 27.66 -31.09
C ILE A 857 -33.90 28.54 -32.34
N GLY A 858 -33.51 27.95 -33.47
CA GLY A 858 -33.58 28.52 -34.81
C GLY A 858 -34.71 27.89 -35.63
N ILE A 859 -35.49 28.70 -36.33
CA ILE A 859 -36.65 28.22 -37.12
C ILE A 859 -36.50 28.68 -38.57
N GLY A 860 -36.98 27.86 -39.54
CA GLY A 860 -37.14 28.21 -40.94
C GLY A 860 -35.90 27.91 -41.82
N ARG A 861 -35.71 28.63 -42.96
CA ARG A 861 -34.71 28.35 -44.02
C ARG A 861 -33.25 28.35 -43.55
N LYS A 862 -32.93 28.85 -42.39
CA LYS A 862 -31.60 28.80 -41.78
C LYS A 862 -31.32 27.49 -41.02
N SER A 863 -32.29 26.57 -40.91
CA SER A 863 -32.18 25.28 -40.27
C SER A 863 -32.15 24.18 -41.32
N GLU A 864 -31.23 23.23 -41.25
CA GLU A 864 -31.21 22.04 -42.12
C GLU A 864 -32.51 21.24 -41.91
N ASP A 865 -33.20 20.91 -43.01
CA ASP A 865 -34.40 20.11 -42.95
C ASP A 865 -34.08 18.60 -42.88
N LEU A 866 -34.97 17.86 -42.25
CA LEU A 866 -34.87 16.40 -42.18
C LEU A 866 -35.40 15.80 -43.48
N LYS A 867 -34.57 15.10 -44.26
CA LYS A 867 -34.99 14.38 -45.46
C LYS A 867 -36.03 13.31 -45.11
N GLU A 868 -37.04 13.13 -45.94
CA GLU A 868 -38.01 12.04 -45.77
C GLU A 868 -37.31 10.70 -45.96
N ILE A 869 -37.49 9.81 -44.97
CA ILE A 869 -37.08 8.41 -45.04
C ILE A 869 -38.36 7.59 -44.81
N GLU A 870 -38.59 6.56 -45.65
CA GLU A 870 -39.64 5.59 -45.37
C GLU A 870 -39.38 4.94 -44.02
N TYR A 871 -40.39 4.99 -43.15
CA TYR A 871 -40.29 4.51 -41.78
C TYR A 871 -41.16 3.27 -41.65
N GLU A 872 -40.57 2.11 -41.48
CA GLU A 872 -41.27 0.92 -41.01
C GLU A 872 -41.68 1.11 -39.56
N GLU A 873 -42.99 1.13 -39.29
CA GLU A 873 -43.49 1.13 -37.90
C GLU A 873 -43.05 -0.17 -37.25
N PRO A 874 -42.34 -0.17 -36.10
CA PRO A 874 -42.11 -1.39 -35.36
C PRO A 874 -43.46 -1.97 -34.97
N ALA A 875 -43.66 -3.26 -35.26
CA ALA A 875 -44.90 -3.98 -34.96
C ALA A 875 -45.25 -3.82 -33.47
N PRO A 876 -46.50 -3.52 -33.12
CA PRO A 876 -46.94 -3.50 -31.74
C PRO A 876 -46.97 -4.93 -31.25
N ASN A 877 -46.07 -5.33 -30.39
CA ASN A 877 -45.83 -6.68 -29.87
C ASN A 877 -44.98 -7.61 -30.77
N GLY A 878 -43.83 -7.20 -31.17
CA GLY A 878 -42.81 -8.13 -31.65
C GLY A 878 -42.05 -8.70 -30.50
N ASP A 879 -42.26 -9.96 -30.14
CA ASP A 879 -41.29 -10.77 -29.45
C ASP A 879 -39.98 -10.67 -30.25
N LEU A 880 -39.00 -9.99 -29.71
CA LEU A 880 -37.66 -9.95 -30.29
C LEU A 880 -37.10 -11.37 -30.14
N GLU A 881 -37.24 -12.18 -31.21
CA GLU A 881 -36.45 -13.41 -31.33
C GLU A 881 -34.96 -13.05 -31.14
N ILE A 882 -34.44 -13.43 -30.00
CA ILE A 882 -33.00 -13.38 -29.74
C ILE A 882 -32.34 -14.38 -30.68
N LYS A 883 -31.85 -13.94 -31.83
CA LYS A 883 -30.78 -14.70 -32.50
C LYS A 883 -29.68 -14.93 -31.49
N LYS A 884 -29.57 -16.18 -31.05
CA LYS A 884 -28.39 -16.65 -30.28
C LYS A 884 -27.18 -16.41 -31.15
N GLU A 885 -26.47 -15.31 -30.93
CA GLU A 885 -25.08 -15.22 -31.36
C GLU A 885 -24.28 -16.25 -30.54
N VAL A 886 -23.90 -17.31 -31.25
CA VAL A 886 -22.97 -18.31 -30.73
C VAL A 886 -21.66 -17.60 -30.48
N LEU A 887 -21.27 -17.53 -29.20
CA LEU A 887 -19.93 -17.13 -28.79
C LEU A 887 -18.90 -18.02 -29.54
N PRO A 888 -17.83 -17.47 -30.11
CA PRO A 888 -16.81 -18.26 -30.75
C PRO A 888 -16.22 -19.24 -29.73
N GLN A 889 -16.38 -20.53 -30.05
CA GLN A 889 -15.67 -21.60 -29.36
C GLN A 889 -14.18 -21.35 -29.53
N THR A 890 -13.46 -21.18 -28.45
CA THR A 890 -12.00 -21.24 -28.44
C THR A 890 -11.58 -22.58 -29.02
N GLN A 891 -10.90 -22.56 -30.17
CA GLN A 891 -10.23 -23.68 -30.75
C GLN A 891 -9.31 -24.35 -29.72
N LYS A 892 -9.54 -25.60 -29.45
CA LYS A 892 -8.55 -26.48 -28.83
C LYS A 892 -7.42 -26.66 -29.81
N ASP A 893 -6.30 -26.03 -29.59
CA ASP A 893 -5.07 -26.44 -30.22
C ASP A 893 -4.62 -27.77 -29.63
N THR A 894 -4.85 -28.83 -30.38
CA THR A 894 -4.18 -30.10 -30.26
C THR A 894 -2.79 -29.95 -30.86
N VAL A 895 -1.76 -29.97 -30.02
CA VAL A 895 -0.40 -30.31 -30.44
C VAL A 895 0.04 -31.53 -29.62
N GLY A 896 0.55 -32.48 -30.30
CA GLY A 896 0.90 -33.82 -29.90
C GLY A 896 2.09 -33.98 -28.95
#